data_ff2602e48c5d36c86e5e8022364a4e4b
#
_entry.id   ff2602e48c5d36c86e5e8022364a4e4b
#
_cell.length_a   1.000
_cell.length_b   1.000
_cell.length_c   1.000
_cell.angle_alpha   90.00
_cell.angle_beta   90.00
_cell.angle_gamma   90.00
#
_symmetry.space_group_name_H-M   'P 1'
#
loop_
_entity.id
_entity.type
_entity.pdbx_description
1 polymer ?
#
loop_
_entity_poly.entity_id
_entity_poly.type
_entity_poly.pdbx_seq_one_letter_code
_entity_poly.pdbx_strand_id
1 'polypeptide(L)'
;MHRKINTEPSCLPVIPGRGLVVKSAIEMRQAFLEQQDISIQNIKYTNLELSEIQNNIESYIGSVEIPLGVVGPMLFKDEAQEELVYATVGALEGALVASMNRGAKAISHGGGFEAEVTWQKMVRSPLFLFETEEEAHTFQAFVKTEEENVAQLIKKYSNHADLLTIERFIRGKNVHLKLVFSTGDASGQNMTTTCSWHAIMHLVDVFKEKFDISPIDYVIEGNGAADKKISQYNISNGRGIRVVANCFLPEAIVNKVLRTTSKKMERFFGPSKSFAEEESMVGYNINVANAIAAFFVATGQDIGCVHESAVGFLELDCVEGGLKLQLTLPNLVVGTVGGGTNLKKQSEALDMMGCIGSGKVERFAKLIAGFALGLEISTYAAIVSGEFAKAHEKLGRNKPVQWLLKSELTAKFLSEVASERNGNNLFSYRVLENDTLDNGILTVIANRTSKKMIGFIPIERNHKPQNGEVYSEKLLLKSKALDVETVKGLHLMASSIDTELADLIKKYGTQLEYQNTHIKDIKIYEKLAEIGFEYMPRFEGSLVNAKREIYLFMQEFLDYSELRIINSENNPNSWSDADISSVLCALKQFHLSLRNEHLPEIQEFDASRYIPLYRKLLDITILEGGHIINREMLRSIQMNLGNWSRIAKNIKLSKTIIHNDFNSRNIAIRKNGTPVFYDFELAVVDFPTRDIVEFLSFVLPNDFTRADLVRYLGFYSDRVADLSKKNPWFEALCYSLETYIATRLSFYEVAGVIMKYDFSNRVLNVALKMLNILRDDR
;
A
#
# COMPACT_ATOMS: atom_id res chain seq x y z
N MET A 1 16.35 -10.81 -26.31
CA MET A 1 17.45 -11.22 -27.21
C MET A 1 17.50 -12.74 -27.25
N HIS A 2 17.24 -13.38 -28.39
CA HIS A 2 17.45 -14.81 -28.53
C HIS A 2 18.96 -15.04 -28.66
N ARG A 3 19.58 -15.71 -27.69
CA ARG A 3 20.98 -16.10 -27.79
C ARG A 3 21.14 -17.17 -28.86
N LYS A 4 21.90 -16.89 -29.88
CA LYS A 4 22.33 -17.94 -30.83
C LYS A 4 23.31 -18.87 -30.09
N ILE A 5 22.96 -20.12 -29.97
CA ILE A 5 23.86 -21.14 -29.44
C ILE A 5 24.91 -21.39 -30.53
N ASN A 6 26.13 -20.86 -30.34
CA ASN A 6 27.27 -21.07 -31.25
C ASN A 6 28.18 -22.24 -30.82
N THR A 7 27.68 -23.10 -29.90
CA THR A 7 28.45 -24.24 -29.38
C THR A 7 27.78 -25.55 -29.76
N GLU A 8 28.56 -26.54 -30.10
CA GLU A 8 28.07 -27.90 -30.26
C GLU A 8 27.40 -28.40 -28.97
N PRO A 9 26.36 -29.27 -29.04
CA PRO A 9 25.64 -29.77 -27.86
C PRO A 9 26.52 -30.46 -26.80
N SER A 10 27.73 -30.92 -27.22
CA SER A 10 28.74 -31.53 -26.34
C SER A 10 29.51 -30.52 -25.45
N CYS A 11 29.38 -29.22 -25.71
CA CYS A 11 30.14 -28.15 -25.03
C CYS A 11 29.23 -27.16 -24.27
N LEU A 12 28.13 -27.63 -23.68
CA LEU A 12 27.26 -26.76 -22.86
C LEU A 12 28.01 -26.23 -21.65
N PRO A 13 27.95 -24.93 -21.37
CA PRO A 13 28.59 -24.35 -20.17
C PRO A 13 28.00 -24.90 -18.92
N VAL A 14 28.87 -25.29 -17.97
CA VAL A 14 28.47 -25.82 -16.65
C VAL A 14 28.45 -24.69 -15.65
N ILE A 15 27.37 -24.58 -14.86
CA ILE A 15 27.27 -23.63 -13.76
C ILE A 15 28.34 -23.96 -12.70
N PRO A 16 29.26 -23.04 -12.36
CA PRO A 16 30.35 -23.31 -11.42
C PRO A 16 29.86 -23.46 -9.99
N GLY A 17 30.61 -24.20 -9.17
CA GLY A 17 30.30 -24.41 -7.75
C GLY A 17 28.91 -25.01 -7.49
N ARG A 18 28.44 -25.90 -8.39
CA ARG A 18 27.12 -26.54 -8.32
C ARG A 18 26.94 -27.25 -6.99
N GLY A 19 25.78 -27.01 -6.33
CA GLY A 19 25.43 -27.62 -5.06
C GLY A 19 25.99 -26.89 -3.82
N LEU A 20 27.03 -26.10 -3.96
CA LEU A 20 27.65 -25.40 -2.81
C LEU A 20 26.96 -24.07 -2.48
N VAL A 21 26.67 -23.84 -1.21
CA VAL A 21 26.11 -22.58 -0.68
C VAL A 21 27.16 -21.91 0.21
N VAL A 22 28.29 -21.57 -0.39
CA VAL A 22 29.40 -20.82 0.24
C VAL A 22 29.70 -19.58 -0.60
N LYS A 23 30.24 -18.55 0.06
CA LYS A 23 30.47 -17.23 -0.54
C LYS A 23 31.22 -17.30 -1.87
N SER A 24 32.35 -18.02 -1.92
CA SER A 24 33.16 -18.15 -3.14
C SER A 24 32.39 -18.80 -4.30
N ALA A 25 31.58 -19.82 -4.04
CA ALA A 25 30.80 -20.49 -5.06
C ALA A 25 29.64 -19.59 -5.57
N ILE A 26 29.08 -18.74 -4.71
CA ILE A 26 28.07 -17.74 -5.09
C ILE A 26 28.70 -16.68 -6.00
N GLU A 27 29.83 -16.12 -5.62
CA GLU A 27 30.57 -15.14 -6.41
C GLU A 27 30.97 -15.71 -7.79
N MET A 28 31.41 -16.96 -7.85
CA MET A 28 31.71 -17.65 -9.12
C MET A 28 30.47 -17.77 -10.01
N ARG A 29 29.30 -18.10 -9.47
CA ARG A 29 28.04 -18.20 -10.23
C ARG A 29 27.56 -16.85 -10.72
N GLN A 30 27.65 -15.84 -9.88
CA GLN A 30 27.29 -14.47 -10.23
C GLN A 30 28.19 -13.95 -11.38
N ALA A 31 29.50 -14.11 -11.25
CA ALA A 31 30.46 -13.75 -12.31
C ALA A 31 30.22 -14.55 -13.60
N PHE A 32 29.92 -15.85 -13.50
CA PHE A 32 29.56 -16.69 -14.65
C PHE A 32 28.34 -16.14 -15.39
N LEU A 33 27.28 -15.73 -14.68
CA LEU A 33 26.09 -15.17 -15.30
C LEU A 33 26.38 -13.81 -15.97
N GLU A 34 27.17 -12.96 -15.32
CA GLU A 34 27.58 -11.67 -15.85
C GLU A 34 28.43 -11.83 -17.14
N GLN A 35 29.34 -12.83 -17.18
CA GLN A 35 30.10 -13.18 -18.38
C GLN A 35 29.23 -13.68 -19.56
N GLN A 36 28.04 -14.17 -19.22
CA GLN A 36 27.03 -14.57 -20.23
C GLN A 36 26.08 -13.40 -20.59
N ASP A 37 26.42 -12.14 -20.28
CA ASP A 37 25.59 -10.95 -20.44
C ASP A 37 24.21 -11.06 -19.74
N ILE A 38 24.12 -11.80 -18.62
CA ILE A 38 22.91 -11.91 -17.81
C ILE A 38 23.03 -10.93 -16.66
N SER A 39 22.19 -9.88 -16.67
CA SER A 39 22.12 -8.94 -15.57
C SER A 39 21.41 -9.54 -14.36
N ILE A 40 22.07 -9.52 -13.21
CA ILE A 40 21.55 -9.96 -11.91
C ILE A 40 21.67 -8.86 -10.83
N GLN A 41 21.76 -7.60 -11.26
CA GLN A 41 22.06 -6.46 -10.38
C GLN A 41 21.18 -6.41 -9.13
N ASN A 42 19.88 -6.67 -9.25
CA ASN A 42 18.96 -6.63 -8.12
C ASN A 42 18.87 -7.99 -7.37
N ILE A 43 19.01 -9.10 -8.09
CA ILE A 43 18.88 -10.46 -7.50
C ILE A 43 19.99 -10.74 -6.49
N LYS A 44 21.21 -10.24 -6.72
CA LYS A 44 22.37 -10.47 -5.82
C LYS A 44 22.29 -9.75 -4.47
N TYR A 45 21.43 -8.74 -4.34
CA TYR A 45 21.18 -8.09 -3.06
C TYR A 45 20.23 -8.94 -2.21
N THR A 46 20.69 -9.34 -1.04
CA THR A 46 19.94 -10.21 -0.15
C THR A 46 20.31 -9.94 1.31
N ASN A 47 19.33 -10.08 2.19
CA ASN A 47 19.51 -10.03 3.62
C ASN A 47 19.53 -11.44 4.27
N LEU A 48 19.52 -12.51 3.45
CA LEU A 48 19.61 -13.88 3.94
C LEU A 48 21.05 -14.24 4.28
N GLU A 49 21.27 -14.76 5.47
CA GLU A 49 22.56 -15.27 5.87
C GLU A 49 22.79 -16.69 5.32
N LEU A 50 24.02 -17.00 4.88
CA LEU A 50 24.33 -18.29 4.27
C LEU A 50 24.06 -19.49 5.20
N SER A 51 24.28 -19.31 6.50
CA SER A 51 23.98 -20.30 7.55
C SER A 51 22.49 -20.66 7.63
N GLU A 52 21.61 -19.75 7.26
CA GLU A 52 20.17 -19.96 7.30
C GLU A 52 19.65 -20.79 6.11
N ILE A 53 20.30 -20.66 4.94
CA ILE A 53 19.79 -21.18 3.68
C ILE A 53 20.55 -22.39 3.13
N GLN A 54 21.67 -22.77 3.72
CA GLN A 54 22.54 -23.84 3.17
C GLN A 54 21.84 -25.19 3.02
N ASN A 55 20.77 -25.44 3.78
CA ASN A 55 19.94 -26.66 3.71
C ASN A 55 18.61 -26.47 2.98
N ASN A 56 18.34 -25.24 2.45
CA ASN A 56 17.07 -24.91 1.83
C ASN A 56 17.17 -24.78 0.31
N ILE A 57 18.36 -24.56 -0.22
CA ILE A 57 18.57 -24.33 -1.66
C ILE A 57 19.99 -24.73 -2.06
N GLU A 58 20.15 -25.22 -3.28
CA GLU A 58 21.42 -25.47 -3.95
C GLU A 58 21.69 -24.37 -4.99
N SER A 59 22.97 -24.19 -5.32
CA SER A 59 23.37 -23.25 -6.38
C SER A 59 22.83 -21.81 -6.21
N TYR A 60 22.74 -21.36 -4.97
CA TYR A 60 22.23 -20.04 -4.58
C TYR A 60 22.98 -18.88 -5.28
N ILE A 61 22.25 -17.86 -5.74
CA ILE A 61 22.78 -16.64 -6.41
C ILE A 61 22.22 -15.34 -5.81
N GLY A 62 21.16 -15.40 -5.02
CA GLY A 62 20.47 -14.22 -4.46
C GLY A 62 19.02 -14.52 -4.13
N SER A 63 18.22 -13.49 -3.88
CA SER A 63 16.83 -13.63 -3.45
C SER A 63 15.88 -12.70 -4.18
N VAL A 64 14.58 -12.99 -4.07
CA VAL A 64 13.50 -12.09 -4.44
C VAL A 64 12.74 -11.68 -3.19
N GLU A 65 12.28 -10.45 -3.13
CA GLU A 65 11.44 -9.96 -2.04
C GLU A 65 9.97 -10.05 -2.43
N ILE A 66 9.13 -10.54 -1.51
CA ILE A 66 7.69 -10.62 -1.66
C ILE A 66 7.06 -9.72 -0.59
N PRO A 67 6.21 -8.74 -0.99
CA PRO A 67 5.55 -7.87 -0.02
C PRO A 67 4.67 -8.65 0.95
N LEU A 68 4.72 -8.29 2.22
CA LEU A 68 3.88 -8.84 3.27
C LEU A 68 2.77 -7.86 3.66
N GLY A 69 1.54 -8.37 3.78
CA GLY A 69 0.40 -7.65 4.33
C GLY A 69 -0.02 -8.26 5.66
N VAL A 70 -0.53 -7.42 6.58
CA VAL A 70 -1.12 -7.89 7.84
C VAL A 70 -2.62 -8.13 7.66
N VAL A 71 -3.11 -9.25 8.17
CA VAL A 71 -4.51 -9.64 8.20
C VAL A 71 -4.97 -9.90 9.64
N GLY A 72 -6.23 -9.57 9.90
CA GLY A 72 -6.83 -9.64 11.24
C GLY A 72 -7.24 -8.27 11.78
N PRO A 73 -7.67 -8.16 13.08
CA PRO A 73 -7.78 -9.29 14.00
C PRO A 73 -8.88 -10.26 13.63
N MET A 74 -8.62 -11.54 13.84
CA MET A 74 -9.56 -12.64 13.69
C MET A 74 -9.84 -13.24 15.06
N LEU A 75 -11.10 -13.25 15.48
CA LEU A 75 -11.49 -13.90 16.73
C LEU A 75 -11.50 -15.41 16.53
N PHE A 76 -10.55 -16.08 17.14
CA PHE A 76 -10.44 -17.54 17.16
C PHE A 76 -10.92 -18.09 18.51
N LYS A 77 -11.77 -19.10 18.46
CA LYS A 77 -12.26 -19.85 19.61
C LYS A 77 -11.64 -21.24 19.58
N ASP A 78 -10.77 -21.51 20.52
CA ASP A 78 -10.27 -22.84 20.79
C ASP A 78 -10.89 -23.36 22.08
N GLU A 79 -10.82 -24.66 22.34
CA GLU A 79 -11.44 -25.28 23.53
C GLU A 79 -11.03 -24.61 24.86
N ALA A 80 -9.82 -24.05 24.92
CA ALA A 80 -9.25 -23.46 26.12
C ALA A 80 -9.46 -21.95 26.26
N GLN A 81 -9.63 -21.20 25.16
CA GLN A 81 -9.66 -19.73 25.20
C GLN A 81 -10.18 -19.10 23.90
N GLU A 82 -10.66 -17.88 24.04
CA GLU A 82 -10.97 -16.97 22.92
C GLU A 82 -9.83 -15.95 22.79
N GLU A 83 -9.35 -15.72 21.55
CA GLU A 83 -8.27 -14.78 21.31
C GLU A 83 -8.39 -14.06 19.97
N LEU A 84 -7.82 -12.85 19.90
CA LEU A 84 -7.69 -12.08 18.64
C LEU A 84 -6.33 -12.36 18.01
N VAL A 85 -6.34 -12.97 16.82
CA VAL A 85 -5.14 -13.36 16.09
C VAL A 85 -4.88 -12.44 14.92
N TYR A 86 -3.63 -12.03 14.77
CA TYR A 86 -3.11 -11.36 13.58
C TYR A 86 -2.19 -12.33 12.84
N ALA A 87 -2.15 -12.19 11.50
CA ALA A 87 -1.24 -12.96 10.67
C ALA A 87 -0.61 -12.10 9.57
N THR A 88 0.53 -12.55 9.05
CA THR A 88 1.14 -11.99 7.85
C THR A 88 0.87 -12.90 6.66
N VAL A 89 0.61 -12.30 5.50
CA VAL A 89 0.38 -12.99 4.23
C VAL A 89 1.21 -12.35 3.12
N GLY A 90 1.84 -13.15 2.27
CA GLY A 90 2.57 -12.68 1.10
C GLY A 90 1.63 -12.45 -0.07
N ALA A 91 1.74 -11.30 -0.76
CA ALA A 91 0.90 -11.01 -1.90
C ALA A 91 1.62 -10.19 -2.97
N LEU A 92 1.38 -10.54 -4.24
CA LEU A 92 1.85 -9.81 -5.42
C LEU A 92 0.70 -9.16 -6.20
N GLU A 93 -0.54 -9.38 -5.75
CA GLU A 93 -1.76 -8.84 -6.36
C GLU A 93 -2.54 -7.99 -5.35
N GLY A 94 -3.22 -6.96 -5.86
CA GLY A 94 -4.11 -6.14 -5.04
C GLY A 94 -5.39 -6.89 -4.66
N ALA A 95 -6.09 -6.40 -3.64
CA ALA A 95 -7.36 -6.89 -3.11
C ALA A 95 -7.30 -8.10 -2.16
N LEU A 96 -6.30 -8.98 -2.20
CA LEU A 96 -6.22 -10.16 -1.33
C LEU A 96 -6.29 -9.78 0.16
N VAL A 97 -5.35 -8.94 0.61
CA VAL A 97 -5.26 -8.51 2.02
C VAL A 97 -6.53 -7.78 2.47
N ALA A 98 -7.05 -6.88 1.62
CA ALA A 98 -8.27 -6.13 1.92
C ALA A 98 -9.50 -7.06 2.03
N SER A 99 -9.61 -8.06 1.14
CA SER A 99 -10.69 -9.04 1.16
C SER A 99 -10.61 -9.94 2.39
N MET A 100 -9.42 -10.44 2.72
CA MET A 100 -9.21 -11.28 3.91
C MET A 100 -9.51 -10.50 5.19
N ASN A 101 -9.09 -9.23 5.29
CA ASN A 101 -9.41 -8.36 6.42
C ASN A 101 -10.91 -8.08 6.55
N ARG A 102 -11.65 -7.92 5.45
CA ARG A 102 -13.11 -7.77 5.49
C ARG A 102 -13.77 -9.04 6.02
N GLY A 103 -13.31 -10.21 5.59
CA GLY A 103 -13.79 -11.49 6.09
C GLY A 103 -13.48 -11.70 7.57
N ALA A 104 -12.23 -11.43 7.98
CA ALA A 104 -11.82 -11.47 9.38
C ALA A 104 -12.70 -10.57 10.27
N LYS A 105 -12.96 -9.36 9.80
CA LYS A 105 -13.88 -8.43 10.49
C LYS A 105 -15.31 -9.00 10.61
N ALA A 106 -15.84 -9.60 9.53
CA ALA A 106 -17.18 -10.18 9.56
C ALA A 106 -17.27 -11.34 10.56
N ILE A 107 -16.31 -12.26 10.52
CA ILE A 107 -16.23 -13.41 11.44
C ILE A 107 -16.08 -12.95 12.88
N SER A 108 -15.16 -12.03 13.16
CA SER A 108 -14.92 -11.54 14.52
C SER A 108 -16.14 -10.84 15.12
N HIS A 109 -16.84 -10.01 14.35
CA HIS A 109 -18.09 -9.40 14.78
C HIS A 109 -19.27 -10.39 14.86
N GLY A 110 -19.20 -11.51 14.13
CA GLY A 110 -20.17 -12.59 14.19
C GLY A 110 -20.03 -13.49 15.41
N GLY A 111 -18.95 -13.33 16.17
CA GLY A 111 -18.67 -14.14 17.35
C GLY A 111 -17.46 -15.06 17.22
N GLY A 112 -16.67 -14.92 16.12
CA GLY A 112 -15.47 -15.70 15.89
C GLY A 112 -15.67 -16.96 15.05
N PHE A 113 -14.60 -17.73 14.91
CA PHE A 113 -14.64 -19.06 14.27
C PHE A 113 -14.05 -20.12 15.19
N GLU A 114 -14.51 -21.34 14.98
CA GLU A 114 -13.99 -22.56 15.60
C GLU A 114 -13.37 -23.44 14.52
N ALA A 115 -12.35 -24.23 14.86
CA ALA A 115 -11.78 -25.17 13.91
C ALA A 115 -11.31 -26.45 14.60
N GLU A 116 -11.44 -27.56 13.87
CA GLU A 116 -11.06 -28.91 14.31
C GLU A 116 -10.14 -29.56 13.29
N VAL A 117 -9.11 -30.26 13.80
CA VAL A 117 -8.24 -31.13 13.00
C VAL A 117 -8.71 -32.59 13.15
N THR A 118 -9.12 -33.17 12.03
CA THR A 118 -9.64 -34.53 12.04
C THR A 118 -8.53 -35.56 11.93
N TRP A 119 -7.50 -35.31 11.12
CA TRP A 119 -6.32 -36.19 10.97
C TRP A 119 -5.11 -35.41 10.45
N GLN A 120 -3.94 -36.03 10.69
CA GLN A 120 -2.68 -35.71 10.05
C GLN A 120 -2.05 -36.98 9.49
N LYS A 121 -1.81 -37.00 8.20
CA LYS A 121 -1.23 -38.18 7.51
C LYS A 121 -0.24 -37.75 6.44
N MET A 122 0.86 -38.49 6.30
CA MET A 122 1.79 -38.35 5.19
C MET A 122 1.98 -39.72 4.54
N VAL A 123 2.02 -39.77 3.21
CA VAL A 123 2.02 -41.01 2.46
C VAL A 123 3.24 -41.12 1.55
N ARG A 124 3.87 -42.29 1.51
CA ARG A 124 4.81 -42.72 0.47
C ARG A 124 4.32 -44.00 -0.16
N SER A 125 4.53 -44.18 -1.49
CA SER A 125 3.93 -45.29 -2.22
C SER A 125 4.95 -45.99 -3.09
N PRO A 126 5.76 -46.91 -2.49
CA PRO A 126 6.66 -47.74 -3.26
C PRO A 126 5.91 -48.76 -4.15
N LEU A 127 6.58 -49.13 -5.23
CA LEU A 127 6.11 -50.09 -6.21
C LEU A 127 7.16 -51.19 -6.37
N PHE A 128 6.69 -52.47 -6.35
CA PHE A 128 7.49 -53.66 -6.53
C PHE A 128 6.99 -54.46 -7.73
N LEU A 129 7.90 -54.97 -8.54
CA LEU A 129 7.61 -55.76 -9.72
C LEU A 129 8.07 -57.18 -9.49
N PHE A 130 7.20 -58.19 -9.81
CA PHE A 130 7.47 -59.60 -9.64
C PHE A 130 7.38 -60.37 -10.96
N GLU A 131 7.98 -61.57 -11.03
CA GLU A 131 7.90 -62.47 -12.22
C GLU A 131 6.50 -63.04 -12.40
N THR A 132 5.83 -63.35 -11.28
CA THR A 132 4.53 -63.97 -11.28
C THR A 132 3.53 -63.28 -10.36
N GLU A 133 2.25 -63.48 -10.60
CA GLU A 133 1.19 -62.99 -9.71
C GLU A 133 1.22 -63.71 -8.33
N GLU A 134 1.66 -64.96 -8.30
CA GLU A 134 1.78 -65.74 -7.06
C GLU A 134 2.84 -65.14 -6.13
N GLU A 135 4.01 -64.74 -6.68
CA GLU A 135 5.03 -64.04 -5.92
C GLU A 135 4.54 -62.69 -5.39
N ALA A 136 3.79 -61.94 -6.22
CA ALA A 136 3.18 -60.66 -5.83
C ALA A 136 2.19 -60.86 -4.66
N HIS A 137 1.35 -61.86 -4.71
CA HIS A 137 0.42 -62.21 -3.62
C HIS A 137 1.15 -62.65 -2.35
N THR A 138 2.21 -63.48 -2.49
CA THR A 138 3.05 -63.91 -1.40
C THR A 138 3.71 -62.70 -0.70
N PHE A 139 4.25 -61.79 -1.48
CA PHE A 139 4.83 -60.54 -0.93
C PHE A 139 3.79 -59.67 -0.23
N GLN A 140 2.60 -59.50 -0.80
CA GLN A 140 1.52 -58.74 -0.16
C GLN A 140 1.13 -59.34 1.20
N ALA A 141 1.01 -60.66 1.29
CA ALA A 141 0.70 -61.36 2.55
C ALA A 141 1.83 -61.22 3.58
N PHE A 142 3.08 -61.34 3.12
CA PHE A 142 4.27 -61.16 3.93
C PHE A 142 4.35 -59.73 4.52
N VAL A 143 4.15 -58.67 3.73
CA VAL A 143 4.17 -57.28 4.21
C VAL A 143 3.19 -57.08 5.36
N LYS A 144 2.04 -57.77 5.35
CA LYS A 144 1.09 -57.71 6.47
C LYS A 144 1.69 -58.22 7.78
N THR A 145 2.51 -59.28 7.71
CA THR A 145 3.14 -59.88 8.92
C THR A 145 4.33 -59.06 9.43
N GLU A 146 4.92 -58.24 8.56
CA GLU A 146 6.09 -57.43 8.90
C GLU A 146 5.75 -56.00 9.35
N GLU A 147 4.47 -55.59 9.36
CA GLU A 147 4.06 -54.21 9.63
C GLU A 147 4.60 -53.65 10.97
N GLU A 148 4.56 -54.46 12.05
CA GLU A 148 5.10 -54.10 13.37
C GLU A 148 6.62 -53.96 13.35
N ASN A 149 7.34 -54.88 12.66
CA ASN A 149 8.79 -54.87 12.53
C ASN A 149 9.24 -53.61 11.75
N VAL A 150 8.53 -53.27 10.68
CA VAL A 150 8.75 -52.01 9.92
C VAL A 150 8.51 -50.80 10.79
N ALA A 151 7.43 -50.78 11.59
CA ALA A 151 7.16 -49.67 12.50
C ALA A 151 8.29 -49.46 13.54
N GLN A 152 8.81 -50.55 14.11
CA GLN A 152 9.96 -50.48 15.03
C GLN A 152 11.23 -50.07 14.32
N LEU A 153 11.46 -50.49 13.08
CA LEU A 153 12.60 -50.11 12.27
C LEU A 153 12.61 -48.58 12.02
N ILE A 154 11.46 -48.03 11.66
CA ILE A 154 11.29 -46.59 11.39
C ILE A 154 11.70 -45.73 12.58
N LYS A 155 11.42 -46.16 13.83
CA LYS A 155 11.84 -45.47 15.05
C LYS A 155 13.35 -45.30 15.19
N LYS A 156 14.16 -46.14 14.52
CA LYS A 156 15.64 -46.02 14.50
C LYS A 156 16.11 -44.85 13.60
N TYR A 157 15.28 -44.41 12.65
CA TYR A 157 15.63 -43.39 11.66
C TYR A 157 14.93 -42.07 11.89
N SER A 158 13.86 -42.04 12.69
CA SER A 158 13.15 -40.81 13.02
C SER A 158 12.44 -40.90 14.37
N ASN A 159 12.60 -39.89 15.20
CA ASN A 159 11.85 -39.69 16.45
C ASN A 159 10.48 -39.00 16.24
N HIS A 160 10.19 -38.56 15.03
CA HIS A 160 9.00 -37.79 14.69
C HIS A 160 8.08 -38.42 13.67
N ALA A 161 8.52 -39.52 13.03
CA ALA A 161 7.70 -40.28 12.09
C ALA A 161 7.15 -41.54 12.78
N ASP A 162 5.83 -41.62 12.85
CA ASP A 162 5.13 -42.84 13.31
C ASP A 162 4.43 -43.49 12.13
N LEU A 163 4.75 -44.76 11.85
CA LEU A 163 4.02 -45.53 10.87
C LEU A 163 2.64 -45.89 11.42
N LEU A 164 1.59 -45.44 10.77
CA LEU A 164 0.21 -45.70 11.15
C LEU A 164 -0.29 -47.02 10.55
N THR A 165 0.02 -47.29 9.26
CA THR A 165 -0.33 -48.52 8.57
C THR A 165 0.41 -48.63 7.24
N ILE A 166 0.43 -49.89 6.68
CA ILE A 166 0.87 -50.17 5.31
C ILE A 166 -0.32 -50.70 4.51
N GLU A 167 -0.88 -49.85 3.63
CA GLU A 167 -1.91 -50.28 2.68
C GLU A 167 -1.27 -51.02 1.50
N ARG A 168 -1.92 -52.06 0.98
CA ARG A 168 -1.35 -53.02 0.00
C ARG A 168 -2.30 -53.23 -1.17
N PHE A 169 -1.85 -52.93 -2.37
CA PHE A 169 -2.63 -53.04 -3.60
C PHE A 169 -1.90 -53.88 -4.63
N ILE A 170 -2.56 -54.84 -5.23
CA ILE A 170 -2.02 -55.67 -6.33
C ILE A 170 -2.69 -55.27 -7.64
N ARG A 171 -1.88 -55.26 -8.69
CA ARG A 171 -2.29 -55.08 -10.07
C ARG A 171 -1.49 -56.04 -10.94
N GLY A 172 -2.03 -57.28 -11.17
CA GLY A 172 -1.29 -58.37 -11.81
C GLY A 172 -0.02 -58.70 -11.00
N LYS A 173 1.14 -58.60 -11.63
CA LYS A 173 2.46 -58.87 -11.05
C LYS A 173 3.03 -57.70 -10.24
N ASN A 174 2.29 -56.63 -10.08
CA ASN A 174 2.78 -55.41 -9.45
C ASN A 174 2.15 -55.20 -8.07
N VAL A 175 2.97 -54.97 -7.06
CA VAL A 175 2.54 -54.66 -5.70
C VAL A 175 2.82 -53.18 -5.41
N HIS A 176 1.76 -52.40 -5.19
CA HIS A 176 1.84 -51.06 -4.70
C HIS A 176 1.59 -51.03 -3.18
N LEU A 177 2.48 -50.44 -2.43
CA LEU A 177 2.26 -50.17 -1.02
C LEU A 177 1.94 -48.70 -0.82
N LYS A 178 1.23 -48.38 0.25
CA LYS A 178 1.18 -47.04 0.80
C LYS A 178 1.59 -47.11 2.26
N LEU A 179 2.74 -46.54 2.57
CA LEU A 179 3.21 -46.34 3.93
C LEU A 179 2.58 -45.05 4.42
N VAL A 180 1.70 -45.10 5.39
CA VAL A 180 0.98 -44.00 5.96
C VAL A 180 1.62 -43.60 7.29
N PHE A 181 2.05 -42.38 7.41
CA PHE A 181 2.75 -41.86 8.58
C PHE A 181 1.99 -40.74 9.27
N SER A 182 2.17 -40.57 10.58
CA SER A 182 2.04 -39.32 11.29
C SER A 182 3.43 -38.63 11.36
N THR A 183 3.49 -37.32 11.19
CA THR A 183 4.77 -36.57 11.09
C THR A 183 4.92 -35.46 12.13
N GLY A 184 3.99 -35.37 13.08
CA GLY A 184 4.00 -34.32 14.11
C GLY A 184 4.04 -32.92 13.49
N ASP A 185 4.90 -32.06 14.00
CA ASP A 185 4.95 -30.63 13.59
C ASP A 185 5.69 -30.38 12.25
N ALA A 186 6.29 -31.39 11.64
CA ALA A 186 6.89 -31.27 10.32
C ALA A 186 5.90 -31.59 9.20
N SER A 187 6.05 -30.98 8.04
CA SER A 187 5.33 -31.41 6.83
C SER A 187 5.66 -32.84 6.42
N GLY A 188 6.85 -33.31 6.79
CA GLY A 188 7.24 -34.74 6.84
C GLY A 188 7.70 -35.36 5.54
N GLN A 189 7.68 -34.73 4.39
CA GLN A 189 7.98 -35.27 3.07
C GLN A 189 9.35 -35.94 2.98
N ASN A 190 10.42 -35.24 3.35
CA ASN A 190 11.79 -35.77 3.28
C ASN A 190 12.02 -36.86 4.34
N MET A 191 11.53 -36.64 5.55
CA MET A 191 11.63 -37.58 6.66
C MET A 191 10.97 -38.94 6.31
N THR A 192 9.74 -38.90 5.80
CA THR A 192 9.02 -40.15 5.40
C THR A 192 9.67 -40.82 4.19
N THR A 193 10.33 -40.09 3.29
CA THR A 193 11.12 -40.66 2.20
C THR A 193 12.26 -41.49 2.73
N THR A 194 13.06 -40.97 3.67
CA THR A 194 14.16 -41.72 4.30
C THR A 194 13.64 -42.96 5.05
N CYS A 195 12.60 -42.79 5.86
CA CYS A 195 11.98 -43.90 6.57
C CYS A 195 11.47 -44.99 5.63
N SER A 196 10.80 -44.62 4.54
CA SER A 196 10.28 -45.56 3.53
C SER A 196 11.40 -46.29 2.80
N TRP A 197 12.52 -45.64 2.50
CA TRP A 197 13.67 -46.32 1.90
C TRP A 197 14.19 -47.45 2.76
N HIS A 198 14.41 -47.22 4.05
CA HIS A 198 14.86 -48.26 4.98
C HIS A 198 13.81 -49.36 5.18
N ALA A 199 12.51 -49.02 5.18
CA ALA A 199 11.42 -49.98 5.22
C ALA A 199 11.41 -50.91 3.98
N ILE A 200 11.62 -50.33 2.78
CA ILE A 200 11.70 -51.09 1.53
C ILE A 200 12.87 -52.06 1.57
N MET A 201 14.07 -51.58 1.93
CA MET A 201 15.25 -52.46 2.00
C MET A 201 15.04 -53.61 2.98
N HIS A 202 14.50 -53.35 4.17
CA HIS A 202 14.15 -54.39 5.13
C HIS A 202 13.15 -55.42 4.56
N LEU A 203 12.08 -54.94 3.93
CA LEU A 203 11.05 -55.83 3.35
C LEU A 203 11.64 -56.71 2.26
N VAL A 204 12.49 -56.19 1.37
CA VAL A 204 13.13 -56.94 0.30
C VAL A 204 14.09 -57.98 0.86
N ASP A 205 14.96 -57.61 1.83
CA ASP A 205 15.96 -58.49 2.40
C ASP A 205 15.30 -59.64 3.18
N VAL A 206 14.35 -59.37 4.06
CA VAL A 206 13.65 -60.39 4.87
C VAL A 206 12.75 -61.26 4.00
N PHE A 207 12.14 -60.72 2.95
CA PHE A 207 11.34 -61.52 2.02
C PHE A 207 12.21 -62.55 1.27
N LYS A 208 13.37 -62.10 0.80
CA LYS A 208 14.34 -62.97 0.16
C LYS A 208 14.83 -64.08 1.11
N GLU A 209 15.15 -63.74 2.36
CA GLU A 209 15.61 -64.71 3.36
C GLU A 209 14.52 -65.77 3.67
N LYS A 210 13.25 -65.35 3.76
CA LYS A 210 12.15 -66.25 4.16
C LYS A 210 11.61 -67.13 3.02
N PHE A 211 11.60 -66.64 1.79
CA PHE A 211 10.90 -67.30 0.67
C PHE A 211 11.81 -67.64 -0.51
N ASP A 212 13.06 -67.23 -0.49
CA ASP A 212 14.02 -67.27 -1.61
C ASP A 212 13.49 -66.60 -2.90
N ILE A 213 12.65 -65.57 -2.72
CA ILE A 213 12.04 -64.76 -3.79
C ILE A 213 12.50 -63.33 -3.64
N SER A 214 12.80 -62.69 -4.76
CA SER A 214 13.11 -61.26 -4.80
C SER A 214 12.26 -60.54 -5.84
N PRO A 215 11.82 -59.30 -5.64
CA PRO A 215 11.22 -58.53 -6.71
C PRO A 215 12.21 -58.37 -7.87
N ILE A 216 11.74 -58.34 -9.12
CA ILE A 216 12.56 -58.05 -10.30
C ILE A 216 13.20 -56.67 -10.17
N ASP A 217 12.39 -55.69 -9.71
CA ASP A 217 12.80 -54.34 -9.48
C ASP A 217 11.82 -53.62 -8.51
N TYR A 218 12.25 -52.51 -7.93
CA TYR A 218 11.38 -51.70 -7.07
C TYR A 218 11.79 -50.26 -7.08
N VAL A 219 10.83 -49.35 -6.84
CA VAL A 219 11.05 -47.92 -6.69
C VAL A 219 10.39 -47.43 -5.42
N ILE A 220 11.04 -46.41 -4.80
CA ILE A 220 10.55 -45.80 -3.56
C ILE A 220 9.21 -45.06 -3.73
N GLU A 221 8.92 -44.62 -4.95
CA GLU A 221 7.71 -43.85 -5.25
C GLU A 221 7.16 -44.23 -6.64
N GLY A 222 6.10 -45.02 -6.64
CA GLY A 222 5.34 -45.40 -7.82
C GLY A 222 4.22 -44.42 -8.17
N ASN A 223 4.34 -43.16 -7.70
CA ASN A 223 3.37 -42.08 -7.89
C ASN A 223 2.00 -42.26 -7.22
N GLY A 224 1.85 -43.33 -6.41
CA GLY A 224 0.63 -43.62 -5.67
C GLY A 224 0.39 -42.74 -4.45
N ALA A 225 1.43 -42.06 -3.94
CA ALA A 225 1.29 -41.07 -2.89
C ALA A 225 0.64 -39.78 -3.39
N ALA A 226 0.64 -39.54 -4.71
CA ALA A 226 0.17 -38.32 -5.35
C ALA A 226 0.76 -37.03 -4.75
N ASP A 227 2.07 -37.07 -4.45
CA ASP A 227 2.82 -35.97 -3.88
C ASP A 227 2.71 -34.72 -4.75
N LYS A 228 2.33 -33.59 -4.16
CA LYS A 228 2.10 -32.31 -4.86
C LYS A 228 1.07 -32.39 -6.00
N LYS A 229 0.09 -33.29 -5.89
CA LYS A 229 -0.99 -33.52 -6.85
C LYS A 229 -2.34 -33.68 -6.15
N ILE A 230 -3.40 -33.32 -6.84
CA ILE A 230 -4.77 -33.58 -6.36
C ILE A 230 -5.14 -35.01 -6.62
N SER A 231 -5.63 -35.72 -5.60
CA SER A 231 -6.06 -37.11 -5.68
C SER A 231 -7.33 -37.32 -4.87
N GLN A 232 -8.36 -37.84 -5.51
CA GLN A 232 -9.61 -38.19 -4.83
C GLN A 232 -9.38 -39.19 -3.69
N TYR A 233 -8.44 -40.11 -3.89
CA TYR A 233 -8.06 -41.09 -2.85
C TYR A 233 -7.51 -40.36 -1.60
N ASN A 234 -6.60 -39.39 -1.78
CA ASN A 234 -6.00 -38.65 -0.66
C ASN A 234 -7.03 -37.75 0.05
N ILE A 235 -7.97 -37.17 -0.69
CA ILE A 235 -9.07 -36.36 -0.12
C ILE A 235 -9.92 -37.25 0.81
N SER A 236 -10.19 -38.49 0.46
CA SER A 236 -11.03 -39.42 1.23
C SER A 236 -10.28 -40.13 2.37
N ASN A 237 -8.99 -40.49 2.14
CA ASN A 237 -8.22 -41.36 3.04
C ASN A 237 -7.14 -40.64 3.82
N GLY A 238 -6.79 -39.43 3.40
CA GLY A 238 -5.87 -38.53 4.08
C GLY A 238 -4.47 -38.47 3.48
N ARG A 239 -4.00 -37.25 3.25
CA ARG A 239 -2.62 -36.82 3.05
C ARG A 239 -2.53 -35.33 3.47
N GLY A 240 -1.58 -34.96 4.31
CA GLY A 240 -1.55 -33.67 5.00
C GLY A 240 -2.52 -33.65 6.19
N ILE A 241 -2.94 -32.48 6.57
CA ILE A 241 -3.86 -32.22 7.67
C ILE A 241 -5.25 -31.97 7.09
N ARG A 242 -6.26 -32.70 7.63
CA ARG A 242 -7.64 -32.32 7.39
C ARG A 242 -8.13 -31.43 8.50
N VAL A 243 -8.50 -30.22 8.16
CA VAL A 243 -9.02 -29.21 9.09
C VAL A 243 -10.37 -28.69 8.60
N VAL A 244 -11.28 -28.48 9.54
CA VAL A 244 -12.62 -27.94 9.31
C VAL A 244 -12.77 -26.68 10.14
N ALA A 245 -13.04 -25.54 9.50
CA ALA A 245 -13.32 -24.28 10.14
C ALA A 245 -14.79 -23.91 10.00
N ASN A 246 -15.43 -23.48 11.08
CA ASN A 246 -16.85 -23.14 11.16
C ASN A 246 -17.05 -21.74 11.71
N CYS A 247 -18.04 -21.00 11.20
CA CYS A 247 -18.51 -19.76 11.82
C CYS A 247 -20.00 -19.52 11.56
N PHE A 248 -20.59 -18.67 12.40
CA PHE A 248 -21.93 -18.15 12.20
C PHE A 248 -21.88 -16.63 12.06
N LEU A 249 -22.56 -16.09 11.05
CA LEU A 249 -22.66 -14.65 10.81
C LEU A 249 -24.11 -14.20 10.99
N PRO A 250 -24.41 -13.39 12.03
CA PRO A 250 -25.73 -12.77 12.18
C PRO A 250 -26.09 -11.93 10.94
N GLU A 251 -27.36 -11.90 10.54
CA GLU A 251 -27.84 -11.18 9.35
C GLU A 251 -27.42 -9.68 9.36
N ALA A 252 -27.39 -9.07 10.56
CA ALA A 252 -26.94 -7.69 10.72
C ALA A 252 -25.46 -7.50 10.30
N ILE A 253 -24.61 -8.50 10.52
CA ILE A 253 -23.20 -8.47 10.13
C ILE A 253 -23.05 -8.74 8.62
N VAL A 254 -23.82 -9.69 8.08
CA VAL A 254 -23.86 -9.94 6.62
C VAL A 254 -24.25 -8.66 5.87
N ASN A 255 -25.28 -7.97 6.34
CA ASN A 255 -25.71 -6.70 5.74
C ASN A 255 -24.68 -5.58 5.90
N LYS A 256 -24.14 -5.36 7.09
CA LYS A 256 -23.29 -4.22 7.41
C LYS A 256 -21.86 -4.38 6.86
N VAL A 257 -21.27 -5.56 6.99
CA VAL A 257 -19.87 -5.80 6.64
C VAL A 257 -19.72 -6.37 5.22
N LEU A 258 -20.56 -7.35 4.87
CA LEU A 258 -20.50 -8.02 3.58
C LEU A 258 -21.35 -7.36 2.50
N ARG A 259 -22.27 -6.44 2.89
CA ARG A 259 -23.13 -5.65 2.00
C ARG A 259 -24.02 -6.48 1.07
N THR A 260 -24.52 -7.58 1.61
CA THR A 260 -25.44 -8.51 0.95
C THR A 260 -26.39 -9.09 1.99
N THR A 261 -27.20 -10.09 1.64
CA THR A 261 -28.09 -10.82 2.56
C THR A 261 -27.79 -12.31 2.54
N SER A 262 -28.03 -13.01 3.65
CA SER A 262 -27.85 -14.45 3.74
C SER A 262 -28.65 -15.20 2.69
N LYS A 263 -29.93 -14.83 2.48
CA LYS A 263 -30.79 -15.40 1.45
C LYS A 263 -30.25 -15.20 0.01
N LYS A 264 -29.62 -14.06 -0.27
CA LYS A 264 -29.03 -13.81 -1.58
C LYS A 264 -27.78 -14.64 -1.79
N MET A 265 -26.94 -14.81 -0.77
CA MET A 265 -25.76 -15.68 -0.85
C MET A 265 -26.17 -17.14 -1.10
N GLU A 266 -27.08 -17.68 -0.30
CA GLU A 266 -27.58 -19.04 -0.47
C GLU A 266 -28.21 -19.30 -1.85
N ARG A 267 -29.03 -18.35 -2.34
CA ARG A 267 -29.70 -18.47 -3.66
C ARG A 267 -28.75 -18.75 -4.81
N PHE A 268 -27.55 -18.19 -4.80
CA PHE A 268 -26.55 -18.40 -5.83
C PHE A 268 -25.60 -19.57 -5.51
N PHE A 269 -25.47 -19.93 -4.24
CA PHE A 269 -24.50 -20.95 -3.80
C PHE A 269 -24.83 -22.34 -4.36
N GLY A 270 -26.06 -22.83 -4.15
CA GLY A 270 -26.50 -24.15 -4.61
C GLY A 270 -26.31 -24.35 -6.12
N PRO A 271 -26.89 -23.50 -6.97
CA PRO A 271 -26.70 -23.60 -8.44
C PRO A 271 -25.23 -23.52 -8.87
N SER A 272 -24.41 -22.66 -8.25
CA SER A 272 -22.99 -22.55 -8.58
C SER A 272 -22.20 -23.80 -8.19
N LYS A 273 -22.49 -24.38 -7.03
CA LYS A 273 -21.87 -25.62 -6.56
C LYS A 273 -22.25 -26.79 -7.46
N SER A 274 -23.54 -26.94 -7.77
CA SER A 274 -24.03 -28.04 -8.65
C SER A 274 -23.38 -27.97 -10.03
N PHE A 275 -23.29 -26.80 -10.62
CA PHE A 275 -22.63 -26.65 -11.93
C PHE A 275 -21.13 -26.98 -11.86
N ALA A 276 -20.43 -26.54 -10.81
CA ALA A 276 -19.02 -26.88 -10.62
C ALA A 276 -18.77 -28.37 -10.45
N GLU A 277 -19.69 -29.08 -9.76
CA GLU A 277 -19.66 -30.54 -9.62
C GLU A 277 -19.90 -31.23 -10.96
N GLU A 278 -20.84 -30.77 -11.80
CA GLU A 278 -21.07 -31.25 -13.16
C GLU A 278 -19.83 -31.06 -14.04
N GLU A 279 -19.09 -29.93 -13.89
CA GLU A 279 -17.82 -29.68 -14.58
C GLU A 279 -16.62 -30.45 -13.97
N SER A 280 -16.88 -31.38 -13.04
CA SER A 280 -15.86 -32.22 -12.38
C SER A 280 -14.83 -31.44 -11.55
N MET A 281 -15.19 -30.27 -11.00
CA MET A 281 -14.35 -29.54 -10.06
C MET A 281 -14.09 -30.38 -8.81
N VAL A 282 -12.82 -30.50 -8.44
CA VAL A 282 -12.43 -31.22 -7.21
C VAL A 282 -12.46 -30.24 -6.03
N GLY A 283 -13.50 -30.36 -5.21
CA GLY A 283 -13.81 -29.40 -4.17
C GLY A 283 -14.52 -28.16 -4.73
N TYR A 284 -15.39 -27.54 -3.93
CA TYR A 284 -16.04 -26.29 -4.27
C TYR A 284 -15.58 -25.18 -3.32
N ASN A 285 -14.90 -24.20 -3.85
CA ASN A 285 -14.45 -23.01 -3.14
C ASN A 285 -14.31 -21.84 -4.12
N ILE A 286 -14.09 -20.65 -3.62
CA ILE A 286 -13.98 -19.45 -4.45
C ILE A 286 -12.51 -19.13 -4.76
N ASN A 287 -11.64 -19.05 -3.75
CA ASN A 287 -10.24 -18.67 -3.92
C ASN A 287 -9.31 -19.16 -2.78
N VAL A 288 -9.56 -20.33 -2.24
CA VAL A 288 -8.70 -20.95 -1.22
C VAL A 288 -7.23 -20.95 -1.62
N ALA A 289 -6.92 -21.19 -2.91
CA ALA A 289 -5.56 -21.18 -3.43
C ALA A 289 -4.81 -19.88 -3.12
N ASN A 290 -5.50 -18.74 -3.17
CA ASN A 290 -4.90 -17.43 -2.85
C ASN A 290 -4.50 -17.32 -1.37
N ALA A 291 -5.34 -17.84 -0.47
CA ALA A 291 -5.03 -17.86 0.96
C ALA A 291 -3.84 -18.80 1.24
N ILE A 292 -3.88 -20.02 0.72
CA ILE A 292 -2.83 -21.03 0.92
C ILE A 292 -1.48 -20.51 0.39
N ALA A 293 -1.43 -20.01 -0.84
CA ALA A 293 -0.21 -19.47 -1.41
C ALA A 293 0.36 -18.32 -0.58
N ALA A 294 -0.52 -17.41 -0.12
CA ALA A 294 -0.13 -16.24 0.67
C ALA A 294 0.47 -16.61 2.03
N PHE A 295 -0.10 -17.60 2.73
CA PHE A 295 0.45 -18.16 3.97
C PHE A 295 1.74 -18.94 3.73
N PHE A 296 1.79 -19.76 2.68
CA PHE A 296 2.96 -20.59 2.38
C PHE A 296 4.21 -19.77 2.14
N VAL A 297 4.07 -18.70 1.35
CA VAL A 297 5.17 -17.76 1.09
C VAL A 297 5.60 -17.03 2.36
N ALA A 298 4.65 -16.54 3.17
CA ALA A 298 4.93 -15.78 4.38
C ALA A 298 5.59 -16.61 5.48
N THR A 299 5.28 -17.91 5.56
CA THR A 299 5.68 -18.80 6.68
C THR A 299 6.71 -19.86 6.31
N GLY A 300 7.25 -19.80 5.08
CA GLY A 300 8.33 -20.71 4.64
C GLY A 300 7.87 -22.15 4.38
N GLN A 301 6.62 -22.35 3.99
CA GLN A 301 6.10 -23.66 3.59
C GLN A 301 6.60 -24.06 2.20
N ASP A 302 6.56 -25.35 1.89
CA ASP A 302 6.88 -25.87 0.54
C ASP A 302 5.83 -25.39 -0.48
N ILE A 303 6.22 -24.42 -1.33
CA ILE A 303 5.34 -23.81 -2.32
C ILE A 303 4.76 -24.85 -3.31
N GLY A 304 5.49 -25.95 -3.60
CA GLY A 304 4.98 -27.04 -4.44
C GLY A 304 3.74 -27.70 -3.86
N CYS A 305 3.55 -27.67 -2.55
CA CYS A 305 2.39 -28.24 -1.86
C CYS A 305 1.15 -27.34 -1.88
N VAL A 306 1.24 -26.09 -2.39
CA VAL A 306 0.07 -25.24 -2.62
C VAL A 306 -0.96 -25.96 -3.47
N HIS A 307 -0.52 -26.71 -4.49
CA HIS A 307 -1.42 -27.40 -5.42
C HIS A 307 -2.36 -28.39 -4.71
N GLU A 308 -1.82 -29.26 -3.86
CA GLU A 308 -2.62 -30.25 -3.11
C GLU A 308 -3.34 -29.62 -1.90
N SER A 309 -2.76 -28.61 -1.29
CA SER A 309 -3.31 -27.93 -0.09
C SER A 309 -4.45 -26.97 -0.40
N ALA A 310 -4.58 -26.54 -1.65
CA ALA A 310 -5.58 -25.55 -2.08
C ALA A 310 -6.96 -26.17 -2.41
N VAL A 311 -7.13 -27.48 -2.26
CA VAL A 311 -8.46 -28.11 -2.34
C VAL A 311 -9.27 -27.68 -1.11
N GLY A 312 -10.46 -27.15 -1.33
CA GLY A 312 -11.37 -26.73 -0.27
C GLY A 312 -12.81 -27.05 -0.59
N PHE A 313 -13.57 -27.41 0.45
CA PHE A 313 -15.02 -27.64 0.38
C PHE A 313 -15.69 -26.58 1.24
N LEU A 314 -16.27 -25.57 0.58
CA LEU A 314 -17.06 -24.54 1.21
C LEU A 314 -18.53 -25.00 1.28
N GLU A 315 -19.14 -24.90 2.46
CA GLU A 315 -20.57 -25.11 2.70
C GLU A 315 -21.17 -23.83 3.27
N LEU A 316 -22.40 -23.53 2.86
CA LEU A 316 -23.10 -22.31 3.21
C LEU A 316 -24.60 -22.61 3.33
N ASP A 317 -25.16 -22.33 4.51
CA ASP A 317 -26.57 -22.52 4.81
C ASP A 317 -27.16 -21.24 5.43
N CYS A 318 -28.27 -20.76 4.86
CA CYS A 318 -29.07 -19.70 5.47
C CYS A 318 -29.97 -20.30 6.54
N VAL A 319 -29.72 -19.92 7.79
CA VAL A 319 -30.49 -20.37 8.96
C VAL A 319 -31.22 -19.21 9.60
N GLU A 320 -32.08 -19.48 10.58
CA GLU A 320 -32.75 -18.43 11.33
C GLU A 320 -31.72 -17.50 12.00
N GLY A 321 -31.82 -16.22 11.72
CA GLY A 321 -30.95 -15.17 12.27
C GLY A 321 -29.65 -14.91 11.50
N GLY A 322 -29.30 -15.68 10.46
CA GLY A 322 -28.07 -15.42 9.70
C GLY A 322 -27.57 -16.53 8.79
N LEU A 323 -26.26 -16.64 8.67
CA LEU A 323 -25.56 -17.50 7.78
C LEU A 323 -24.59 -18.43 8.53
N LYS A 324 -24.74 -19.74 8.38
CA LYS A 324 -23.82 -20.76 8.87
C LYS A 324 -22.85 -21.11 7.75
N LEU A 325 -21.57 -21.18 8.04
CA LEU A 325 -20.50 -21.40 7.07
C LEU A 325 -19.49 -22.42 7.58
N GLN A 326 -19.02 -23.26 6.68
CA GLN A 326 -17.99 -24.24 6.95
C GLN A 326 -17.01 -24.31 5.78
N LEU A 327 -15.72 -24.38 6.08
CA LEU A 327 -14.66 -24.66 5.11
C LEU A 327 -13.86 -25.88 5.57
N THR A 328 -13.81 -26.90 4.72
CA THR A 328 -12.95 -28.07 4.93
C THR A 328 -11.75 -27.99 3.99
N LEU A 329 -10.55 -28.03 4.54
CA LEU A 329 -9.30 -28.25 3.81
C LEU A 329 -8.84 -29.68 4.05
N PRO A 330 -9.00 -30.61 3.08
CA PRO A 330 -8.78 -32.05 3.32
C PRO A 330 -7.30 -32.43 3.33
N ASN A 331 -6.43 -31.68 2.64
CA ASN A 331 -5.06 -32.05 2.32
C ASN A 331 -4.06 -30.91 2.59
N LEU A 332 -4.18 -30.23 3.70
CA LEU A 332 -3.28 -29.12 4.04
C LEU A 332 -1.91 -29.66 4.47
N VAL A 333 -0.89 -29.47 3.64
CA VAL A 333 0.49 -29.92 3.91
C VAL A 333 1.31 -28.76 4.44
N VAL A 334 1.41 -28.63 5.76
CA VAL A 334 2.14 -27.56 6.46
C VAL A 334 2.97 -28.12 7.61
N GLY A 335 3.93 -27.31 8.07
CA GLY A 335 4.72 -27.59 9.26
C GLY A 335 5.09 -26.31 10.00
N THR A 336 5.40 -26.45 11.27
CA THR A 336 5.89 -25.36 12.15
C THR A 336 7.35 -25.57 12.55
N VAL A 337 7.95 -26.64 12.07
CA VAL A 337 9.37 -26.96 12.26
C VAL A 337 9.98 -27.44 10.93
N GLY A 338 11.25 -27.15 10.73
CA GLY A 338 12.06 -27.58 9.59
C GLY A 338 11.80 -26.79 8.29
N GLY A 339 12.64 -27.04 7.29
CA GLY A 339 12.56 -26.36 5.99
C GLY A 339 12.68 -24.85 6.10
N GLY A 340 11.87 -24.13 5.34
CA GLY A 340 11.85 -22.67 5.29
C GLY A 340 11.31 -21.99 6.55
N THR A 341 10.67 -22.74 7.47
CA THR A 341 10.13 -22.18 8.73
C THR A 341 11.21 -21.62 9.65
N ASN A 342 12.47 -22.01 9.45
CA ASN A 342 13.62 -21.55 10.23
C ASN A 342 14.23 -20.24 9.72
N LEU A 343 13.81 -19.75 8.56
CA LEU A 343 14.25 -18.45 8.06
C LEU A 343 13.70 -17.35 8.98
N LYS A 344 14.53 -16.36 9.35
CA LYS A 344 14.18 -15.35 10.36
C LYS A 344 12.83 -14.69 10.14
N LYS A 345 12.56 -14.19 8.92
CA LYS A 345 11.29 -13.49 8.59
C LYS A 345 10.09 -14.44 8.62
N GLN A 346 10.26 -15.66 8.15
CA GLN A 346 9.22 -16.69 8.15
C GLN A 346 8.93 -17.20 9.58
N SER A 347 9.96 -17.30 10.39
CA SER A 347 9.85 -17.62 11.83
C SER A 347 9.08 -16.53 12.58
N GLU A 348 9.36 -15.24 12.33
CA GLU A 348 8.60 -14.13 12.90
C GLU A 348 7.12 -14.14 12.45
N ALA A 349 6.86 -14.52 11.21
CA ALA A 349 5.49 -14.66 10.72
C ALA A 349 4.71 -15.77 11.44
N LEU A 350 5.37 -16.90 11.75
CA LEU A 350 4.78 -17.97 12.57
C LEU A 350 4.61 -17.53 14.03
N ASP A 351 5.57 -16.80 14.59
CA ASP A 351 5.53 -16.30 15.97
C ASP A 351 4.37 -15.31 16.17
N MET A 352 4.10 -14.42 15.22
CA MET A 352 2.95 -13.51 15.26
C MET A 352 1.62 -14.24 15.47
N MET A 353 1.50 -15.47 14.98
CA MET A 353 0.32 -16.32 15.14
C MET A 353 0.42 -17.26 16.36
N GLY A 354 1.52 -17.21 17.12
CA GLY A 354 1.82 -18.19 18.19
C GLY A 354 2.00 -19.62 17.66
N CYS A 355 2.54 -19.76 16.43
CA CYS A 355 2.67 -21.03 15.72
C CYS A 355 4.13 -21.46 15.48
N ILE A 356 5.09 -20.86 16.17
CA ILE A 356 6.49 -21.24 16.04
C ILE A 356 6.80 -22.51 16.86
N GLY A 357 7.53 -23.44 16.28
CA GLY A 357 8.12 -24.60 16.97
C GLY A 357 7.18 -25.80 17.14
N SER A 358 7.56 -26.68 18.08
CA SER A 358 6.85 -27.97 18.30
C SER A 358 5.51 -27.80 19.02
N GLY A 359 4.56 -28.68 18.75
CA GLY A 359 3.20 -28.68 19.31
C GLY A 359 2.28 -27.61 18.72
N LYS A 360 2.63 -27.04 17.55
CA LYS A 360 1.94 -25.87 17.00
C LYS A 360 1.30 -26.09 15.62
N VAL A 361 1.54 -27.21 14.98
CA VAL A 361 1.05 -27.45 13.62
C VAL A 361 -0.48 -27.47 13.51
N GLU A 362 -1.15 -28.04 14.51
CA GLU A 362 -2.63 -28.06 14.54
C GLU A 362 -3.21 -26.65 14.67
N ARG A 363 -2.65 -25.83 15.59
CA ARG A 363 -3.01 -24.43 15.72
C ARG A 363 -2.80 -23.69 14.39
N PHE A 364 -1.67 -23.92 13.74
CA PHE A 364 -1.36 -23.27 12.46
C PHE A 364 -2.36 -23.68 11.36
N ALA A 365 -2.70 -24.96 11.26
CA ALA A 365 -3.71 -25.44 10.32
C ALA A 365 -5.09 -24.83 10.60
N LYS A 366 -5.52 -24.76 11.86
CA LYS A 366 -6.78 -24.12 12.29
C LYS A 366 -6.83 -22.67 11.88
N LEU A 367 -5.75 -21.89 12.10
CA LEU A 367 -5.68 -20.48 11.76
C LEU A 367 -5.70 -20.25 10.23
N ILE A 368 -4.95 -21.05 9.46
CA ILE A 368 -5.01 -21.00 8.00
C ILE A 368 -6.44 -21.21 7.51
N ALA A 369 -7.13 -22.24 8.03
CA ALA A 369 -8.51 -22.53 7.64
C ALA A 369 -9.47 -21.39 7.99
N GLY A 370 -9.31 -20.76 9.17
CA GLY A 370 -10.13 -19.61 9.58
C GLY A 370 -9.92 -18.39 8.70
N PHE A 371 -8.67 -18.02 8.38
CA PHE A 371 -8.38 -16.90 7.48
C PHE A 371 -8.80 -17.20 6.03
N ALA A 372 -8.64 -18.45 5.57
CA ALA A 372 -9.14 -18.88 4.28
C ALA A 372 -10.67 -18.78 4.21
N LEU A 373 -11.39 -19.24 5.25
CA LEU A 373 -12.85 -19.07 5.37
C LEU A 373 -13.25 -17.59 5.31
N GLY A 374 -12.50 -16.70 5.98
CA GLY A 374 -12.72 -15.25 5.91
C GLY A 374 -12.57 -14.71 4.48
N LEU A 375 -11.53 -15.14 3.75
CA LEU A 375 -11.33 -14.76 2.35
C LEU A 375 -12.45 -15.28 1.45
N GLU A 376 -12.85 -16.55 1.60
CA GLU A 376 -13.95 -17.19 0.87
C GLU A 376 -15.26 -16.40 1.01
N ILE A 377 -15.67 -16.14 2.24
CA ILE A 377 -16.90 -15.38 2.56
C ILE A 377 -16.86 -13.99 1.95
N SER A 378 -15.74 -13.29 2.14
CA SER A 378 -15.59 -11.92 1.65
C SER A 378 -15.64 -11.87 0.12
N THR A 379 -14.95 -12.76 -0.56
CA THR A 379 -14.91 -12.81 -2.02
C THR A 379 -16.26 -13.20 -2.59
N TYR A 380 -16.89 -14.24 -2.02
CA TYR A 380 -18.21 -14.69 -2.46
C TYR A 380 -19.28 -13.58 -2.26
N ALA A 381 -19.29 -12.90 -1.12
CA ALA A 381 -20.17 -11.78 -0.90
C ALA A 381 -19.97 -10.64 -1.92
N ALA A 382 -18.73 -10.36 -2.32
CA ALA A 382 -18.43 -9.37 -3.36
C ALA A 382 -18.98 -9.79 -4.73
N ILE A 383 -18.88 -11.07 -5.09
CA ILE A 383 -19.45 -11.62 -6.32
C ILE A 383 -20.97 -11.46 -6.32
N VAL A 384 -21.61 -11.91 -5.26
CA VAL A 384 -23.08 -11.89 -5.10
C VAL A 384 -23.65 -10.47 -5.07
N SER A 385 -22.93 -9.52 -4.44
CA SER A 385 -23.35 -8.10 -4.38
C SER A 385 -23.06 -7.31 -5.66
N GLY A 386 -22.29 -7.86 -6.62
CA GLY A 386 -21.81 -7.17 -7.80
C GLY A 386 -20.64 -6.19 -7.54
N GLU A 387 -20.10 -6.18 -6.34
CA GLU A 387 -18.95 -5.34 -5.97
C GLU A 387 -17.61 -5.92 -6.46
N PHE A 388 -17.58 -7.20 -6.84
CA PHE A 388 -16.36 -7.88 -7.28
C PHE A 388 -15.73 -7.20 -8.50
N ALA A 389 -16.51 -6.91 -9.54
CA ALA A 389 -16.03 -6.20 -10.72
C ALA A 389 -15.54 -4.78 -10.37
N LYS A 390 -16.27 -4.05 -9.52
CA LYS A 390 -15.89 -2.71 -9.05
C LYS A 390 -14.60 -2.72 -8.21
N ALA A 391 -14.41 -3.77 -7.39
CA ALA A 391 -13.18 -3.93 -6.61
C ALA A 391 -11.98 -4.20 -7.52
N HIS A 392 -12.13 -5.07 -8.51
CA HIS A 392 -11.10 -5.32 -9.51
C HIS A 392 -10.82 -4.09 -10.39
N GLU A 393 -11.84 -3.33 -10.75
CA GLU A 393 -11.66 -2.04 -11.41
C GLU A 393 -10.87 -1.04 -10.55
N LYS A 394 -11.11 -1.01 -9.25
CA LYS A 394 -10.48 -0.06 -8.32
C LYS A 394 -9.08 -0.48 -7.87
N LEU A 395 -8.86 -1.79 -7.67
CA LEU A 395 -7.65 -2.37 -7.06
C LEU A 395 -6.83 -3.22 -8.04
N GLY A 396 -7.42 -3.65 -9.16
CA GLY A 396 -6.79 -4.51 -10.15
C GLY A 396 -5.94 -3.78 -11.17
N ARG A 397 -5.04 -4.52 -11.83
CA ARG A 397 -4.08 -4.01 -12.82
C ARG A 397 -4.65 -3.74 -14.21
N ASN A 398 -5.90 -4.09 -14.50
CA ASN A 398 -6.47 -4.17 -15.86
C ASN A 398 -7.24 -2.94 -16.35
N LYS A 399 -7.11 -1.77 -15.71
CA LYS A 399 -7.45 -0.55 -16.43
C LYS A 399 -6.31 -0.23 -17.38
N PRO A 400 -6.59 0.07 -18.66
CA PRO A 400 -5.61 0.82 -19.42
C PRO A 400 -5.25 2.02 -18.56
N VAL A 401 -3.98 2.10 -18.17
CA VAL A 401 -3.51 3.18 -17.29
C VAL A 401 -3.76 4.47 -18.03
N GLN A 402 -4.78 5.22 -17.62
CA GLN A 402 -5.17 6.47 -18.26
C GLN A 402 -4.18 7.59 -17.88
N TRP A 403 -3.59 7.49 -16.68
CA TRP A 403 -2.63 8.47 -16.19
C TRP A 403 -1.20 8.25 -16.70
N LEU A 404 -0.36 9.25 -16.48
CA LEU A 404 1.05 9.24 -16.89
C LEU A 404 1.86 8.19 -16.13
N LEU A 405 2.67 7.41 -16.87
CA LEU A 405 3.64 6.47 -16.31
C LEU A 405 5.05 7.06 -16.33
N LYS A 406 5.91 6.68 -15.37
CA LYS A 406 7.32 7.09 -15.35
C LYS A 406 8.05 6.71 -16.64
N SER A 407 7.70 5.60 -17.27
CA SER A 407 8.28 5.15 -18.56
C SER A 407 7.90 6.02 -19.75
N GLU A 408 6.88 6.87 -19.64
CA GLU A 408 6.47 7.80 -20.68
C GLU A 408 7.24 9.13 -20.64
N LEU A 409 7.99 9.41 -19.55
CA LEU A 409 8.85 10.61 -19.46
C LEU A 409 10.09 10.50 -20.37
N THR A 410 9.83 10.34 -21.66
CA THR A 410 10.87 10.32 -22.69
C THR A 410 11.31 11.74 -23.07
N ALA A 411 12.48 11.88 -23.69
CA ALA A 411 12.94 13.18 -24.17
C ALA A 411 11.92 13.86 -25.09
N LYS A 412 11.25 13.09 -25.96
CA LYS A 412 10.18 13.60 -26.85
C LYS A 412 8.99 14.15 -26.03
N PHE A 413 8.53 13.41 -25.04
CA PHE A 413 7.42 13.84 -24.19
C PHE A 413 7.79 15.10 -23.39
N LEU A 414 8.99 15.16 -22.84
CA LEU A 414 9.47 16.32 -22.08
C LEU A 414 9.63 17.57 -22.95
N SER A 415 10.07 17.41 -24.20
CA SER A 415 10.09 18.50 -25.18
C SER A 415 8.69 19.04 -25.50
N GLU A 416 7.68 18.16 -25.59
CA GLU A 416 6.29 18.58 -25.80
C GLU A 416 5.77 19.39 -24.60
N VAL A 417 6.12 19.00 -23.35
CA VAL A 417 5.76 19.75 -22.13
C VAL A 417 6.45 21.11 -22.09
N ALA A 418 7.73 21.19 -22.46
CA ALA A 418 8.52 22.40 -22.43
C ALA A 418 8.10 23.45 -23.48
N SER A 419 7.10 23.16 -24.32
CA SER A 419 6.60 24.08 -25.38
C SER A 419 7.75 24.71 -26.19
N GLU A 420 8.65 23.89 -26.72
CA GLU A 420 9.85 24.35 -27.44
C GLU A 420 9.46 25.32 -28.57
N ARG A 421 9.50 26.61 -28.28
CA ARG A 421 9.21 27.69 -29.24
C ARG A 421 10.37 27.96 -30.23
N ASN A 422 11.51 27.29 -30.07
CA ASN A 422 12.70 27.53 -30.88
C ASN A 422 13.16 26.24 -31.60
N GLY A 423 12.73 26.07 -32.82
CA GLY A 423 12.86 24.90 -33.68
C GLY A 423 14.26 24.52 -34.19
N ASN A 424 15.38 24.85 -33.54
CA ASN A 424 16.72 24.52 -34.05
C ASN A 424 17.71 23.99 -33.01
N ASN A 425 17.32 23.77 -31.75
CA ASN A 425 18.23 23.24 -30.73
C ASN A 425 17.87 21.80 -30.39
N LEU A 426 18.80 20.88 -30.57
CA LEU A 426 18.69 19.49 -30.12
C LEU A 426 18.87 19.46 -28.59
N PHE A 427 17.78 19.36 -27.86
CA PHE A 427 17.81 19.14 -26.42
C PHE A 427 17.77 17.65 -26.11
N SER A 428 18.51 17.23 -25.08
CA SER A 428 18.31 15.94 -24.47
C SER A 428 17.83 16.12 -23.02
N TYR A 429 16.93 15.25 -22.57
CA TYR A 429 16.33 15.31 -21.25
C TYR A 429 16.66 14.05 -20.47
N ARG A 430 16.94 14.20 -19.17
CA ARG A 430 17.15 13.12 -18.22
C ARG A 430 16.34 13.37 -16.97
N VAL A 431 15.56 12.39 -16.57
CA VAL A 431 14.86 12.40 -15.27
C VAL A 431 15.88 12.08 -14.18
N LEU A 432 15.98 12.95 -13.18
CA LEU A 432 16.85 12.76 -12.03
C LEU A 432 16.09 12.01 -10.93
N GLU A 433 16.83 11.34 -10.03
CA GLU A 433 16.24 10.77 -8.82
C GLU A 433 15.92 11.90 -7.83
N ASN A 434 14.78 11.79 -7.15
CA ASN A 434 14.30 12.80 -6.21
C ASN A 434 14.48 12.32 -4.78
N ASP A 435 15.66 12.54 -4.22
CA ASP A 435 15.96 12.16 -2.82
C ASP A 435 15.78 13.33 -1.83
N THR A 436 15.52 14.56 -2.31
CA THR A 436 15.66 15.77 -1.47
C THR A 436 14.52 16.78 -1.56
N LEU A 437 13.59 16.65 -2.52
CA LEU A 437 12.49 17.61 -2.68
C LEU A 437 11.28 17.21 -1.83
N ASP A 438 10.93 18.09 -0.90
CA ASP A 438 9.71 17.94 -0.11
C ASP A 438 8.49 18.30 -0.97
N ASN A 439 7.61 17.33 -1.16
CA ASN A 439 6.32 17.58 -1.79
C ASN A 439 5.41 18.33 -0.81
N GLY A 440 4.74 19.38 -1.25
CA GLY A 440 3.80 20.13 -0.43
C GLY A 440 2.71 19.26 0.23
N ILE A 441 2.12 19.77 1.31
CA ILE A 441 1.15 19.05 2.18
C ILE A 441 0.03 18.38 1.37
N LEU A 442 -0.58 19.10 0.42
CA LEU A 442 -1.68 18.57 -0.40
C LEU A 442 -1.23 17.42 -1.30
N THR A 443 -0.04 17.51 -1.86
CA THR A 443 0.58 16.45 -2.66
C THR A 443 0.83 15.18 -1.82
N VAL A 444 1.35 15.32 -0.60
CA VAL A 444 1.55 14.20 0.34
C VAL A 444 0.22 13.55 0.70
N ILE A 445 -0.81 14.35 0.96
CA ILE A 445 -2.16 13.87 1.27
C ILE A 445 -2.76 13.13 0.05
N ALA A 446 -2.66 13.67 -1.15
CA ALA A 446 -3.16 13.06 -2.37
C ALA A 446 -2.45 11.75 -2.70
N ASN A 447 -1.13 11.67 -2.51
CA ASN A 447 -0.34 10.47 -2.74
C ASN A 447 -0.76 9.27 -1.86
N ARG A 448 -1.36 9.51 -0.70
CA ARG A 448 -1.91 8.43 0.16
C ARG A 448 -3.11 7.73 -0.47
N THR A 449 -3.79 8.35 -1.40
CA THR A 449 -5.04 7.85 -2.02
C THR A 449 -4.94 7.62 -3.51
N SER A 450 -3.92 8.14 -4.18
CA SER A 450 -3.70 8.05 -5.62
C SER A 450 -2.54 7.11 -5.96
N LYS A 451 -2.68 6.41 -7.10
CA LYS A 451 -1.59 5.62 -7.72
C LYS A 451 -0.89 6.37 -8.85
N LYS A 452 -1.29 7.61 -9.10
CA LYS A 452 -0.71 8.45 -10.15
C LYS A 452 0.66 8.96 -9.72
N MET A 453 1.49 9.29 -10.69
CA MET A 453 2.75 9.98 -10.45
C MET A 453 2.44 11.46 -10.19
N ILE A 454 2.37 11.85 -8.91
CA ILE A 454 2.03 13.19 -8.44
C ILE A 454 3.21 13.74 -7.66
N GLY A 455 3.53 15.03 -7.87
CA GLY A 455 4.57 15.73 -7.14
C GLY A 455 5.67 16.30 -8.02
N PHE A 456 6.83 16.48 -7.44
CA PHE A 456 7.99 17.13 -8.05
C PHE A 456 8.92 16.10 -8.68
N ILE A 457 9.28 16.32 -9.96
CA ILE A 457 10.17 15.45 -10.72
C ILE A 457 11.29 16.34 -11.27
N PRO A 458 12.50 16.25 -10.71
CA PRO A 458 13.63 17.02 -11.23
C PRO A 458 14.09 16.47 -12.57
N ILE A 459 14.33 17.38 -13.52
CA ILE A 459 14.74 17.08 -14.90
C ILE A 459 16.05 17.80 -15.18
N GLU A 460 16.98 17.13 -15.80
CA GLU A 460 18.17 17.73 -16.39
C GLU A 460 17.95 17.91 -17.89
N ARG A 461 18.09 19.15 -18.38
CA ARG A 461 18.03 19.50 -19.81
C ARG A 461 19.43 19.84 -20.30
N ASN A 462 19.94 19.12 -21.30
CA ASN A 462 21.23 19.38 -21.91
C ASN A 462 21.02 20.07 -23.27
N HIS A 463 21.63 21.21 -23.43
CA HIS A 463 21.65 21.97 -24.69
C HIS A 463 22.84 21.56 -25.51
N LYS A 464 22.61 21.17 -26.78
CA LYS A 464 23.67 20.91 -27.78
C LYS A 464 23.56 21.94 -28.91
N PRO A 465 24.13 23.13 -28.77
CA PRO A 465 24.16 24.11 -29.87
C PRO A 465 25.03 23.56 -31.03
N GLN A 466 24.66 23.92 -32.25
CA GLN A 466 25.39 23.45 -33.45
C GLN A 466 26.89 23.81 -33.46
N ASN A 467 27.33 24.86 -32.75
CA ASN A 467 28.70 25.35 -32.68
C ASN A 467 29.05 25.87 -31.27
N GLY A 468 28.85 25.09 -30.19
CA GLY A 468 29.18 25.53 -28.85
C GLY A 468 29.33 24.41 -27.82
N GLU A 469 29.78 24.76 -26.62
CA GLU A 469 29.89 23.82 -25.53
C GLU A 469 28.49 23.39 -25.06
N VAL A 470 28.36 22.10 -24.70
CA VAL A 470 27.15 21.54 -24.12
C VAL A 470 27.00 22.13 -22.71
N TYR A 471 25.91 22.81 -22.42
CA TYR A 471 25.59 23.24 -21.06
C TYR A 471 24.33 22.53 -20.55
N SER A 472 24.32 22.25 -19.26
CA SER A 472 23.23 21.56 -18.57
C SER A 472 22.52 22.52 -17.64
N GLU A 473 21.20 22.44 -17.60
CA GLU A 473 20.39 23.14 -16.61
C GLU A 473 19.41 22.18 -15.95
N LYS A 474 19.05 22.48 -14.70
CA LYS A 474 18.02 21.74 -13.97
C LYS A 474 16.66 22.43 -14.11
N LEU A 475 15.64 21.63 -14.34
CA LEU A 475 14.25 22.06 -14.41
C LEU A 475 13.42 21.22 -13.43
N LEU A 476 12.26 21.71 -13.06
CA LEU A 476 11.31 21.01 -12.21
C LEU A 476 10.02 20.74 -12.99
N LEU A 477 9.72 19.48 -13.22
CA LEU A 477 8.41 19.05 -13.71
C LEU A 477 7.48 18.83 -12.52
N LYS A 478 6.35 19.51 -12.51
CA LYS A 478 5.32 19.41 -11.48
C LYS A 478 4.12 18.65 -12.04
N SER A 479 3.78 17.52 -11.42
CA SER A 479 2.61 16.70 -11.75
C SER A 479 1.55 16.88 -10.68
N LYS A 480 0.35 17.31 -11.08
CA LYS A 480 -0.73 17.72 -10.17
C LYS A 480 -1.73 16.61 -9.90
N ALA A 481 -2.20 16.54 -8.65
CA ALA A 481 -3.31 15.69 -8.25
C ALA A 481 -4.65 16.32 -8.63
N LEU A 482 -5.66 15.51 -8.96
CA LEU A 482 -7.03 16.02 -9.06
C LEU A 482 -7.54 16.49 -7.69
N ASP A 483 -8.39 17.51 -7.71
CA ASP A 483 -9.06 18.03 -6.51
C ASP A 483 -9.83 16.96 -5.73
N VAL A 484 -10.50 16.04 -6.43
CA VAL A 484 -11.19 14.91 -5.80
C VAL A 484 -10.24 13.95 -5.05
N GLU A 485 -8.99 13.83 -5.49
CA GLU A 485 -7.97 13.00 -4.81
C GLU A 485 -7.49 13.71 -3.53
N THR A 486 -7.27 15.00 -3.61
CA THR A 486 -6.93 15.85 -2.47
C THR A 486 -8.03 15.82 -1.40
N VAL A 487 -9.28 16.08 -1.79
CA VAL A 487 -10.44 16.06 -0.88
C VAL A 487 -10.64 14.68 -0.24
N LYS A 488 -10.42 13.61 -0.99
CA LYS A 488 -10.49 12.24 -0.44
C LYS A 488 -9.41 11.99 0.61
N GLY A 489 -8.21 12.48 0.37
CA GLY A 489 -7.13 12.39 1.36
C GLY A 489 -7.43 13.18 2.62
N LEU A 490 -7.98 14.41 2.49
CA LEU A 490 -8.45 15.23 3.60
C LEU A 490 -9.56 14.54 4.39
N HIS A 491 -10.54 13.92 3.70
CA HIS A 491 -11.61 13.17 4.36
C HIS A 491 -11.07 11.97 5.16
N LEU A 492 -10.11 11.22 4.64
CA LEU A 492 -9.48 10.12 5.37
C LEU A 492 -8.74 10.61 6.63
N MET A 493 -8.03 11.73 6.53
CA MET A 493 -7.35 12.34 7.66
C MET A 493 -8.37 12.80 8.73
N ALA A 494 -9.42 13.50 8.32
CA ALA A 494 -10.46 13.97 9.22
C ALA A 494 -11.20 12.81 9.90
N SER A 495 -11.40 11.69 9.21
CA SER A 495 -12.05 10.49 9.78
C SER A 495 -11.27 9.88 10.95
N SER A 496 -9.98 10.15 11.04
CA SER A 496 -9.14 9.72 12.16
C SER A 496 -9.21 10.66 13.36
N ILE A 497 -9.78 11.85 13.20
CA ILE A 497 -9.87 12.88 14.23
C ILE A 497 -11.31 12.98 14.75
N ASP A 498 -12.27 13.23 13.84
CA ASP A 498 -13.67 13.46 14.17
C ASP A 498 -14.58 13.08 13.01
N THR A 499 -15.61 12.29 13.28
CA THR A 499 -16.52 11.76 12.25
C THR A 499 -17.39 12.84 11.62
N GLU A 500 -17.86 13.83 12.42
CA GLU A 500 -18.66 14.94 11.91
C GLU A 500 -17.82 15.85 11.01
N LEU A 501 -16.57 16.13 11.37
CA LEU A 501 -15.65 16.85 10.52
C LEU A 501 -15.42 16.14 9.19
N ALA A 502 -15.24 14.81 9.22
CA ALA A 502 -15.09 14.02 8.01
C ALA A 502 -16.31 14.12 7.08
N ASP A 503 -17.52 14.05 7.64
CA ASP A 503 -18.77 14.19 6.87
C ASP A 503 -18.91 15.61 6.26
N LEU A 504 -18.51 16.65 7.01
CA LEU A 504 -18.51 18.02 6.50
C LEU A 504 -17.48 18.23 5.38
N ILE A 505 -16.28 17.67 5.51
CA ILE A 505 -15.27 17.70 4.43
C ILE A 505 -15.77 16.93 3.20
N LYS A 506 -16.39 15.77 3.37
CA LYS A 506 -16.99 15.01 2.28
C LYS A 506 -18.10 15.80 1.57
N LYS A 507 -18.89 16.55 2.32
CA LYS A 507 -20.01 17.36 1.80
C LYS A 507 -19.53 18.59 1.03
N TYR A 508 -18.55 19.29 1.54
CA TYR A 508 -18.14 20.61 1.03
C TYR A 508 -16.83 20.61 0.27
N GLY A 509 -15.95 19.62 0.47
CA GLY A 509 -14.55 19.64 0.05
C GLY A 509 -14.32 19.99 -1.42
N THR A 510 -15.16 19.51 -2.34
CA THR A 510 -15.05 19.83 -3.77
C THR A 510 -15.52 21.24 -4.14
N GLN A 511 -16.10 22.00 -3.21
CA GLN A 511 -16.60 23.37 -3.42
C GLN A 511 -15.73 24.41 -2.68
N LEU A 512 -14.78 23.94 -1.87
CA LEU A 512 -13.84 24.80 -1.14
C LEU A 512 -12.74 25.32 -2.07
N GLU A 513 -11.78 26.01 -1.49
CA GLU A 513 -10.57 26.48 -2.18
C GLU A 513 -9.78 25.38 -2.90
N TYR A 514 -10.06 24.10 -2.61
CA TYR A 514 -9.46 22.93 -3.27
C TYR A 514 -10.04 22.64 -4.67
N GLN A 515 -11.11 23.30 -5.07
CA GLN A 515 -11.69 23.15 -6.41
C GLN A 515 -10.68 23.55 -7.49
N ASN A 516 -10.51 22.71 -8.51
CA ASN A 516 -9.61 22.93 -9.64
C ASN A 516 -8.12 23.06 -9.28
N THR A 517 -7.64 22.58 -8.11
CA THR A 517 -6.22 22.65 -7.73
C THR A 517 -5.27 22.09 -8.79
N HIS A 518 -5.72 21.09 -9.55
CA HIS A 518 -4.94 20.47 -10.62
C HIS A 518 -4.66 21.38 -11.82
N ILE A 519 -5.47 22.40 -12.04
CA ILE A 519 -5.38 23.27 -13.22
C ILE A 519 -5.07 24.73 -12.89
N LYS A 520 -5.47 25.23 -11.71
CA LYS A 520 -5.26 26.64 -11.28
C LYS A 520 -3.80 27.04 -11.35
N ASP A 521 -2.93 26.22 -10.78
CA ASP A 521 -1.48 26.46 -10.76
C ASP A 521 -0.96 26.66 -12.18
N ILE A 522 -1.31 25.78 -13.10
CA ILE A 522 -0.93 25.86 -14.52
C ILE A 522 -1.42 27.16 -15.16
N LYS A 523 -2.70 27.51 -14.96
CA LYS A 523 -3.30 28.67 -15.60
C LYS A 523 -2.73 29.99 -15.09
N ILE A 524 -2.37 30.05 -13.81
CA ILE A 524 -1.69 31.23 -13.26
C ILE A 524 -0.27 31.34 -13.82
N TYR A 525 0.51 30.27 -13.87
CA TYR A 525 1.84 30.30 -14.47
C TYR A 525 1.81 30.72 -15.94
N GLU A 526 0.87 30.17 -16.73
CA GLU A 526 0.68 30.57 -18.12
C GLU A 526 0.39 32.07 -18.26
N LYS A 527 -0.53 32.57 -17.41
CA LYS A 527 -0.93 33.99 -17.44
C LYS A 527 0.18 34.93 -16.98
N LEU A 528 0.83 34.60 -15.88
CA LEU A 528 1.94 35.40 -15.36
C LEU A 528 3.13 35.44 -16.34
N ALA A 529 3.40 34.33 -17.03
CA ALA A 529 4.42 34.29 -18.07
C ALA A 529 4.02 35.15 -19.30
N GLU A 530 2.74 35.13 -19.70
CA GLU A 530 2.20 35.96 -20.77
C GLU A 530 2.41 37.47 -20.52
N ILE A 531 2.15 37.91 -19.29
CA ILE A 531 2.26 39.33 -18.91
C ILE A 531 3.68 39.72 -18.46
N GLY A 532 4.65 38.79 -18.49
CA GLY A 532 6.03 39.07 -18.10
C GLY A 532 6.27 39.33 -16.62
N PHE A 533 5.54 38.66 -15.73
CA PHE A 533 5.73 38.80 -14.28
C PHE A 533 7.04 38.14 -13.84
N GLU A 534 7.91 38.92 -13.18
CA GLU A 534 9.31 38.54 -12.90
C GLU A 534 9.50 37.80 -11.56
N TYR A 535 8.51 37.85 -10.64
CA TYR A 535 8.64 37.31 -9.28
C TYR A 535 8.10 35.87 -9.18
N MET A 536 8.34 35.02 -10.19
CA MET A 536 8.01 33.61 -10.17
C MET A 536 9.16 32.80 -10.77
N PRO A 537 9.23 31.47 -10.57
CA PRO A 537 10.14 30.61 -11.33
C PRO A 537 9.87 30.74 -12.84
N ARG A 538 10.91 30.76 -13.64
CA ARG A 538 10.76 30.80 -15.11
C ARG A 538 9.89 29.64 -15.56
N PHE A 539 8.79 29.94 -16.23
CA PHE A 539 7.88 28.95 -16.77
C PHE A 539 8.34 28.47 -18.13
N GLU A 540 8.49 27.15 -18.30
CA GLU A 540 9.00 26.52 -19.52
C GLU A 540 7.86 26.02 -20.43
N GLY A 541 6.74 25.60 -19.85
CA GLY A 541 5.59 25.12 -20.58
C GLY A 541 4.70 24.20 -19.74
N SER A 542 3.60 23.76 -20.34
CA SER A 542 2.61 22.91 -19.69
C SER A 542 2.01 21.88 -20.66
N LEU A 543 1.45 20.80 -20.09
CA LEU A 543 0.69 19.80 -20.82
C LEU A 543 -0.55 19.41 -20.02
N VAL A 544 -1.72 19.62 -20.61
CA VAL A 544 -3.01 19.25 -20.04
C VAL A 544 -3.70 18.22 -20.93
N ASN A 545 -3.98 17.04 -20.38
CA ASN A 545 -4.76 16.00 -21.04
C ASN A 545 -5.83 15.47 -20.08
N ALA A 546 -7.01 16.10 -20.12
CA ALA A 546 -8.12 15.77 -19.22
C ALA A 546 -8.63 14.31 -19.38
N LYS A 547 -8.54 13.71 -20.60
CA LYS A 547 -8.93 12.32 -20.82
C LYS A 547 -8.03 11.33 -20.10
N ARG A 548 -6.74 11.66 -19.98
CA ARG A 548 -5.73 10.88 -19.27
C ARG A 548 -5.48 11.38 -17.84
N GLU A 549 -6.23 12.39 -17.40
CA GLU A 549 -6.04 13.04 -16.09
C GLU A 549 -4.58 13.48 -15.86
N ILE A 550 -3.91 13.97 -16.92
CA ILE A 550 -2.54 14.46 -16.91
C ILE A 550 -2.56 15.98 -16.85
N TYR A 551 -1.96 16.54 -15.81
CA TYR A 551 -1.85 17.97 -15.58
C TYR A 551 -0.41 18.25 -15.14
N LEU A 552 0.38 18.75 -16.07
CA LEU A 552 1.82 18.96 -15.91
C LEU A 552 2.21 20.38 -16.28
N PHE A 553 3.21 20.90 -15.60
CA PHE A 553 3.97 22.04 -16.09
C PHE A 553 5.44 21.91 -15.70
N MET A 554 6.30 22.58 -16.46
CA MET A 554 7.73 22.59 -16.29
C MET A 554 8.19 24.02 -15.97
N GLN A 555 9.03 24.15 -14.96
CA GLN A 555 9.56 25.42 -14.50
C GLN A 555 11.04 25.32 -14.15
N GLU A 556 11.67 26.47 -13.94
CA GLU A 556 12.99 26.60 -13.35
C GLU A 556 13.11 25.79 -12.06
N PHE A 557 14.21 25.08 -11.89
CA PHE A 557 14.57 24.47 -10.62
C PHE A 557 15.23 25.52 -9.73
N LEU A 558 14.61 25.83 -8.59
CA LEU A 558 15.17 26.75 -7.62
C LEU A 558 16.27 26.07 -6.82
N ASP A 559 17.52 26.26 -7.24
CA ASP A 559 18.68 25.66 -6.56
C ASP A 559 18.98 26.38 -5.25
N TYR A 560 19.11 25.61 -4.16
CA TYR A 560 19.46 26.14 -2.82
C TYR A 560 20.75 26.97 -2.83
N SER A 561 21.68 26.67 -3.71
CA SER A 561 22.94 27.44 -3.86
C SER A 561 22.74 28.86 -4.37
N GLU A 562 21.62 29.17 -5.04
CA GLU A 562 21.30 30.49 -5.61
C GLU A 562 20.31 31.29 -4.76
N LEU A 563 19.79 30.68 -3.72
CA LEU A 563 18.79 31.28 -2.84
C LEU A 563 19.40 31.67 -1.50
N ARG A 564 18.87 32.77 -0.93
CA ARG A 564 19.17 33.19 0.41
C ARG A 564 18.12 32.76 1.42
N ILE A 565 16.87 32.75 1.01
CA ILE A 565 15.73 32.20 1.76
C ILE A 565 14.98 31.22 0.85
N ILE A 566 14.74 30.03 1.33
CA ILE A 566 13.81 29.07 0.75
C ILE A 566 13.27 28.19 1.87
N ASN A 567 11.96 27.90 1.84
CA ASN A 567 11.28 27.04 2.79
C ASN A 567 11.76 27.30 4.25
N SER A 568 11.62 28.55 4.70
CA SER A 568 12.29 29.09 5.89
C SER A 568 11.77 28.51 7.22
N GLU A 569 11.44 27.22 7.30
CA GLU A 569 10.99 26.46 8.48
C GLU A 569 10.10 27.28 9.46
N ASN A 570 9.39 28.31 8.93
CA ASN A 570 8.55 29.25 9.69
C ASN A 570 9.30 29.99 10.82
N ASN A 571 10.61 30.23 10.64
CA ASN A 571 11.41 31.01 11.58
C ASN A 571 11.36 32.51 11.25
N PRO A 572 10.69 33.35 12.06
CA PRO A 572 10.63 34.78 11.81
C PRO A 572 12.01 35.46 11.76
N ASN A 573 12.97 34.95 12.51
CA ASN A 573 14.32 35.52 12.57
C ASN A 573 15.12 35.35 11.26
N SER A 574 14.65 34.55 10.35
CA SER A 574 15.24 34.39 9.01
C SER A 574 14.88 35.54 8.07
N TRP A 575 13.94 36.40 8.43
CA TRP A 575 13.39 37.47 7.61
C TRP A 575 13.84 38.84 8.08
N SER A 576 14.55 39.58 7.24
CA SER A 576 14.88 40.99 7.50
C SER A 576 13.74 41.90 7.05
N ASP A 577 13.71 43.14 7.57
CA ASP A 577 12.77 44.17 7.12
C ASP A 577 12.86 44.41 5.60
N ALA A 578 14.06 44.35 5.04
CA ALA A 578 14.27 44.49 3.60
C ALA A 578 13.61 43.34 2.81
N ASP A 579 13.65 42.10 3.32
CA ASP A 579 13.01 40.95 2.71
C ASP A 579 11.49 41.07 2.75
N ILE A 580 10.94 41.41 3.93
CA ILE A 580 9.50 41.61 4.10
C ILE A 580 9.00 42.75 3.21
N SER A 581 9.73 43.86 3.12
CA SER A 581 9.42 44.96 2.22
C SER A 581 9.43 44.52 0.74
N SER A 582 10.48 43.82 0.32
CA SER A 582 10.60 43.34 -1.05
C SER A 582 9.46 42.41 -1.44
N VAL A 583 9.10 41.46 -0.56
CA VAL A 583 7.96 40.53 -0.77
C VAL A 583 6.64 41.28 -0.86
N LEU A 584 6.34 42.23 0.05
CA LEU A 584 5.08 42.99 0.03
C LEU A 584 4.97 43.91 -1.19
N CYS A 585 6.07 44.47 -1.65
CA CYS A 585 6.11 45.25 -2.90
C CYS A 585 5.84 44.37 -4.12
N ALA A 586 6.44 43.16 -4.18
CA ALA A 586 6.21 42.22 -5.26
C ALA A 586 4.79 41.63 -5.21
N LEU A 587 4.24 41.35 -4.01
CA LEU A 587 2.85 40.93 -3.82
C LEU A 587 1.85 41.96 -4.34
N LYS A 588 2.12 43.26 -4.09
CA LYS A 588 1.30 44.33 -4.67
C LYS A 588 1.31 44.26 -6.20
N GLN A 589 2.46 44.03 -6.81
CA GLN A 589 2.54 43.89 -8.27
C GLN A 589 1.77 42.68 -8.74
N PHE A 590 1.88 41.53 -8.07
CA PHE A 590 1.10 40.34 -8.36
C PHE A 590 -0.40 40.62 -8.37
N HIS A 591 -0.94 41.24 -7.32
CA HIS A 591 -2.36 41.59 -7.23
C HIS A 591 -2.80 42.59 -8.31
N LEU A 592 -1.93 43.55 -8.66
CA LEU A 592 -2.23 44.52 -9.72
C LEU A 592 -2.22 43.88 -11.11
N SER A 593 -1.28 43.01 -11.38
CA SER A 593 -1.15 42.28 -12.65
C SER A 593 -2.37 41.41 -12.95
N LEU A 594 -2.98 40.85 -11.93
CA LEU A 594 -4.14 39.95 -12.06
C LEU A 594 -5.49 40.61 -11.77
N ARG A 595 -5.53 41.93 -11.47
CA ARG A 595 -6.74 42.62 -11.02
C ARG A 595 -7.91 42.60 -12.00
N ASN A 596 -7.62 42.63 -13.30
CA ASN A 596 -8.65 42.67 -14.36
C ASN A 596 -8.69 41.37 -15.16
N GLU A 597 -7.93 40.37 -14.74
CA GLU A 597 -7.87 39.10 -15.41
C GLU A 597 -9.03 38.20 -14.97
N HIS A 598 -9.59 37.47 -15.92
CA HIS A 598 -10.62 36.48 -15.67
C HIS A 598 -10.12 35.11 -16.11
N LEU A 599 -9.85 34.27 -15.14
CA LEU A 599 -9.47 32.87 -15.37
C LEU A 599 -10.64 31.99 -14.91
N PRO A 600 -11.33 31.29 -15.83
CA PRO A 600 -12.56 30.53 -15.53
C PRO A 600 -12.35 29.44 -14.46
N GLU A 601 -11.12 28.95 -14.34
CA GLU A 601 -10.75 27.93 -13.38
C GLU A 601 -10.65 28.44 -11.94
N ILE A 602 -10.54 29.76 -11.76
CA ILE A 602 -10.35 30.42 -10.47
C ILE A 602 -11.65 31.10 -10.06
N GLN A 603 -12.26 30.59 -9.02
CA GLN A 603 -13.57 31.07 -8.58
C GLN A 603 -13.44 32.01 -7.39
N GLU A 604 -14.47 32.85 -7.20
CA GLU A 604 -14.62 33.65 -5.99
C GLU A 604 -14.88 32.73 -4.79
N PHE A 605 -14.05 32.89 -3.74
CA PHE A 605 -14.20 32.17 -2.49
C PHE A 605 -15.09 32.93 -1.51
N ASP A 606 -16.19 32.31 -1.10
CA ASP A 606 -17.11 32.84 -0.11
C ASP A 606 -17.20 31.90 1.09
N ALA A 607 -16.36 32.17 2.11
CA ALA A 607 -16.31 31.39 3.35
C ALA A 607 -17.66 31.27 4.06
N SER A 608 -18.59 32.23 3.86
CA SER A 608 -19.90 32.22 4.51
C SER A 608 -20.82 31.07 4.07
N ARG A 609 -20.49 30.41 2.98
CA ARG A 609 -21.24 29.22 2.48
C ARG A 609 -20.97 27.96 3.30
N TYR A 610 -19.88 27.93 4.04
CA TYR A 610 -19.37 26.71 4.68
C TYR A 610 -19.28 26.84 6.21
N ILE A 611 -20.11 27.69 6.81
CA ILE A 611 -20.15 27.96 8.26
C ILE A 611 -20.17 26.69 9.13
N PRO A 612 -20.94 25.62 8.82
CA PRO A 612 -20.92 24.41 9.66
C PRO A 612 -19.52 23.77 9.75
N LEU A 613 -18.77 23.76 8.64
CA LEU A 613 -17.41 23.22 8.61
C LEU A 613 -16.46 24.07 9.47
N TYR A 614 -16.49 25.39 9.29
CA TYR A 614 -15.59 26.28 10.03
C TYR A 614 -15.94 26.39 11.52
N ARG A 615 -17.20 26.25 11.85
CA ARG A 615 -17.63 26.12 13.26
C ARG A 615 -17.03 24.88 13.90
N LYS A 616 -17.10 23.73 13.20
CA LYS A 616 -16.54 22.47 13.69
C LYS A 616 -15.03 22.53 13.82
N LEU A 617 -14.33 23.12 12.87
CA LEU A 617 -12.87 23.35 12.96
C LEU A 617 -12.51 24.20 14.16
N LEU A 618 -13.24 25.31 14.41
CA LEU A 618 -13.02 26.17 15.57
C LEU A 618 -13.34 25.45 16.88
N ASP A 619 -14.40 24.64 16.94
CA ASP A 619 -14.73 23.83 18.12
C ASP A 619 -13.57 22.92 18.51
N ILE A 620 -13.03 22.17 17.56
CA ILE A 620 -11.89 21.28 17.81
C ILE A 620 -10.65 22.11 18.19
N THR A 621 -10.37 23.20 17.50
CA THR A 621 -9.24 24.08 17.82
C THR A 621 -9.32 24.65 19.24
N ILE A 622 -10.51 25.08 19.68
CA ILE A 622 -10.73 25.62 21.03
C ILE A 622 -10.56 24.52 22.10
N LEU A 623 -10.98 23.28 21.80
CA LEU A 623 -10.91 22.16 22.74
C LEU A 623 -9.50 21.59 22.87
N GLU A 624 -8.81 21.38 21.75
CA GLU A 624 -7.57 20.61 21.67
C GLU A 624 -6.30 21.47 21.51
N GLY A 625 -6.42 22.73 21.18
CA GLY A 625 -5.29 23.66 21.04
C GLY A 625 -4.56 23.89 22.36
N GLY A 626 -3.42 23.20 22.57
CA GLY A 626 -2.74 23.13 23.88
C GLY A 626 -2.17 24.46 24.40
N HIS A 627 -1.68 25.36 23.52
CA HIS A 627 -0.98 26.57 23.89
C HIS A 627 -1.56 27.85 23.21
N ILE A 628 -2.87 27.87 22.97
CA ILE A 628 -3.54 29.04 22.40
C ILE A 628 -3.71 30.10 23.48
N ILE A 629 -3.11 31.27 23.26
CA ILE A 629 -3.05 32.37 24.21
C ILE A 629 -4.42 33.05 24.39
N ASN A 630 -5.26 33.12 23.34
CA ASN A 630 -6.53 33.84 23.36
C ASN A 630 -7.71 33.07 22.84
N ARG A 631 -8.21 32.13 23.67
CA ARG A 631 -9.41 31.34 23.35
C ARG A 631 -10.70 32.15 23.28
N GLU A 632 -10.78 33.27 23.97
CA GLU A 632 -11.94 34.18 23.92
C GLU A 632 -12.08 34.79 22.52
N MET A 633 -10.97 35.15 21.90
CA MET A 633 -10.98 35.67 20.52
C MET A 633 -11.49 34.63 19.54
N LEU A 634 -11.10 33.36 19.66
CA LEU A 634 -11.64 32.28 18.84
C LEU A 634 -13.14 32.11 19.01
N ARG A 635 -13.64 32.16 20.24
CA ARG A 635 -15.09 32.15 20.52
C ARG A 635 -15.80 33.37 19.93
N SER A 636 -15.18 34.54 19.96
CA SER A 636 -15.72 35.76 19.34
C SER A 636 -15.82 35.58 17.82
N ILE A 637 -14.80 35.02 17.17
CA ILE A 637 -14.84 34.68 15.73
C ILE A 637 -15.96 33.69 15.44
N GLN A 638 -16.08 32.64 16.25
CA GLN A 638 -17.12 31.63 16.10
C GLN A 638 -18.55 32.21 16.20
N MET A 639 -18.78 33.13 17.13
CA MET A 639 -20.06 33.83 17.22
C MET A 639 -20.33 34.73 16.02
N ASN A 640 -19.27 35.26 15.38
CA ASN A 640 -19.39 36.18 14.25
C ASN A 640 -19.55 35.49 12.88
N LEU A 641 -19.38 34.16 12.78
CA LEU A 641 -19.50 33.41 11.52
C LEU A 641 -20.76 33.74 10.73
N GLY A 642 -21.90 33.88 11.42
CA GLY A 642 -23.20 34.19 10.78
C GLY A 642 -23.28 35.57 10.13
N ASN A 643 -22.35 36.50 10.47
CA ASN A 643 -22.31 37.84 9.92
C ASN A 643 -21.38 37.96 8.68
N TRP A 644 -20.57 36.97 8.37
CA TRP A 644 -19.54 37.06 7.33
C TRP A 644 -20.09 37.45 5.95
N SER A 645 -21.23 36.89 5.53
CA SER A 645 -21.84 37.27 4.23
C SER A 645 -22.21 38.73 4.18
N ARG A 646 -22.75 39.28 5.29
CA ARG A 646 -23.10 40.72 5.38
C ARG A 646 -21.87 41.58 5.39
N ILE A 647 -20.83 41.20 6.17
CA ILE A 647 -19.56 41.95 6.26
C ILE A 647 -18.90 42.02 4.89
N ALA A 648 -18.69 40.87 4.23
CA ALA A 648 -18.03 40.80 2.93
C ALA A 648 -18.74 41.65 1.86
N LYS A 649 -20.09 41.69 1.85
CA LYS A 649 -20.86 42.53 0.91
C LYS A 649 -20.74 44.04 1.17
N ASN A 650 -20.46 44.43 2.40
CA ASN A 650 -20.34 45.86 2.79
C ASN A 650 -18.94 46.41 2.53
N ILE A 651 -17.91 45.56 2.44
CA ILE A 651 -16.54 46.00 2.17
C ILE A 651 -16.44 46.56 0.76
N LYS A 652 -16.16 47.87 0.66
CA LYS A 652 -16.00 48.59 -0.62
C LYS A 652 -14.56 48.52 -1.15
N LEU A 653 -14.03 47.30 -1.23
CA LEU A 653 -12.72 47.03 -1.81
C LEU A 653 -12.89 46.01 -2.95
N SER A 654 -12.21 46.26 -4.07
CA SER A 654 -12.23 45.31 -5.19
C SER A 654 -11.47 44.03 -4.84
N LYS A 655 -12.08 42.91 -5.14
CA LYS A 655 -11.43 41.58 -5.11
C LYS A 655 -10.52 41.42 -6.32
N THR A 656 -9.53 40.59 -6.20
CA THR A 656 -8.61 40.17 -7.28
C THR A 656 -8.27 38.71 -7.14
N ILE A 657 -7.60 38.13 -8.13
CA ILE A 657 -6.96 36.82 -7.93
C ILE A 657 -5.87 36.97 -6.89
N ILE A 658 -5.93 36.18 -5.85
CA ILE A 658 -4.96 36.10 -4.75
C ILE A 658 -4.30 34.73 -4.73
N HIS A 659 -3.12 34.63 -4.11
CA HIS A 659 -2.40 33.37 -3.96
C HIS A 659 -3.13 32.39 -3.04
N ASN A 660 -3.70 32.93 -1.95
CA ASN A 660 -4.46 32.20 -0.93
C ASN A 660 -3.71 31.03 -0.24
N ASP A 661 -2.39 31.00 -0.37
CA ASP A 661 -1.45 30.16 0.40
C ASP A 661 -0.09 30.90 0.47
N PHE A 662 -0.19 32.23 0.67
CA PHE A 662 0.95 33.15 0.60
C PHE A 662 1.73 33.18 1.90
N ASN A 663 2.38 32.09 2.22
CA ASN A 663 3.17 31.91 3.43
C ASN A 663 4.65 31.71 3.11
N SER A 664 5.49 31.74 4.14
CA SER A 664 6.96 31.68 4.02
C SER A 664 7.49 30.41 3.33
N ARG A 665 6.69 29.35 3.15
CA ARG A 665 7.08 28.13 2.46
C ARG A 665 6.90 28.21 0.94
N ASN A 666 6.03 29.10 0.48
CA ASN A 666 5.73 29.31 -0.93
C ASN A 666 6.44 30.57 -1.49
N ILE A 667 7.45 31.06 -0.76
CA ILE A 667 8.23 32.24 -1.12
C ILE A 667 9.72 31.93 -0.96
N ALA A 668 10.50 32.17 -2.00
CA ALA A 668 11.95 32.17 -1.93
C ALA A 668 12.51 33.58 -2.13
N ILE A 669 13.72 33.85 -1.64
CA ILE A 669 14.48 35.08 -1.92
C ILE A 669 15.79 34.67 -2.58
N ARG A 670 16.03 35.17 -3.79
CA ARG A 670 17.31 34.99 -4.50
C ARG A 670 18.44 35.77 -3.77
N LYS A 671 19.68 35.39 -4.01
CA LYS A 671 20.86 36.09 -3.42
C LYS A 671 20.91 37.60 -3.73
N ASN A 672 20.34 38.04 -4.85
CA ASN A 672 20.20 39.43 -5.22
C ASN A 672 19.06 40.19 -4.49
N GLY A 673 18.31 39.52 -3.62
CA GLY A 673 17.18 40.08 -2.88
C GLY A 673 15.83 40.03 -3.61
N THR A 674 15.76 39.45 -4.82
CA THR A 674 14.51 39.31 -5.59
C THR A 674 13.64 38.18 -4.99
N PRO A 675 12.37 38.44 -4.62
CA PRO A 675 11.46 37.40 -4.19
C PRO A 675 10.96 36.55 -5.37
N VAL A 676 10.62 35.30 -5.07
CA VAL A 676 10.07 34.33 -6.04
C VAL A 676 8.87 33.64 -5.40
N PHE A 677 7.70 33.74 -6.04
CA PHE A 677 6.43 33.16 -5.59
C PHE A 677 6.13 31.88 -6.38
N TYR A 678 5.69 30.85 -5.69
CA TYR A 678 5.35 29.58 -6.33
C TYR A 678 4.24 28.86 -5.58
N ASP A 679 3.65 27.85 -6.22
CA ASP A 679 2.55 27.02 -5.69
C ASP A 679 1.20 27.72 -5.59
N PHE A 680 0.68 28.19 -6.73
CA PHE A 680 -0.59 28.92 -6.83
C PHE A 680 -1.83 28.00 -6.82
N GLU A 681 -1.71 26.75 -6.39
CA GLU A 681 -2.79 25.76 -6.51
C GLU A 681 -4.05 26.08 -5.69
N LEU A 682 -3.93 26.90 -4.65
CA LEU A 682 -5.04 27.34 -3.81
C LEU A 682 -5.59 28.71 -4.18
N ALA A 683 -5.12 29.31 -5.27
CA ALA A 683 -5.56 30.64 -5.69
C ALA A 683 -7.09 30.73 -5.86
N VAL A 684 -7.63 31.88 -5.47
CA VAL A 684 -9.07 32.23 -5.55
C VAL A 684 -9.22 33.70 -5.85
N VAL A 685 -10.45 34.14 -6.16
CA VAL A 685 -10.78 35.56 -6.20
C VAL A 685 -11.27 35.99 -4.82
N ASP A 686 -10.49 36.84 -4.13
CA ASP A 686 -10.86 37.38 -2.81
C ASP A 686 -10.17 38.73 -2.57
N PHE A 687 -10.28 39.27 -1.37
CA PHE A 687 -9.60 40.52 -0.96
C PHE A 687 -8.09 40.32 -0.89
N PRO A 688 -7.28 41.21 -1.46
CA PRO A 688 -5.81 41.13 -1.44
C PRO A 688 -5.22 41.13 -0.02
N THR A 689 -5.98 41.61 0.96
CA THR A 689 -5.61 41.59 2.38
C THR A 689 -5.42 40.19 2.94
N ARG A 690 -6.02 39.16 2.30
CA ARG A 690 -5.88 37.77 2.71
C ARG A 690 -4.42 37.32 2.62
N ASP A 691 -3.76 37.53 1.49
CA ASP A 691 -2.35 37.17 1.31
C ASP A 691 -1.43 37.98 2.24
N ILE A 692 -1.76 39.26 2.46
CA ILE A 692 -0.99 40.12 3.36
C ILE A 692 -1.00 39.59 4.79
N VAL A 693 -2.19 39.26 5.34
CA VAL A 693 -2.30 38.79 6.72
C VAL A 693 -1.72 37.39 6.88
N GLU A 694 -1.84 36.54 5.87
CA GLU A 694 -1.21 35.22 5.87
C GLU A 694 0.31 35.34 5.94
N PHE A 695 0.95 36.10 5.03
CA PHE A 695 2.39 36.32 5.03
C PHE A 695 2.91 36.90 6.35
N LEU A 696 2.27 37.97 6.82
CA LEU A 696 2.67 38.60 8.07
C LEU A 696 2.53 37.69 9.28
N SER A 697 1.54 36.80 9.30
CA SER A 697 1.39 35.82 10.39
C SER A 697 2.57 34.83 10.48
N PHE A 698 3.24 34.57 9.36
CA PHE A 698 4.40 33.67 9.32
C PHE A 698 5.72 34.39 9.65
N VAL A 699 5.88 35.64 9.23
CA VAL A 699 7.17 36.34 9.31
C VAL A 699 7.29 37.27 10.51
N LEU A 700 6.20 37.67 11.16
CA LEU A 700 6.26 38.50 12.36
C LEU A 700 6.69 37.67 13.59
N PRO A 701 7.58 38.22 14.45
CA PRO A 701 7.89 37.62 15.74
C PRO A 701 6.71 37.76 16.72
N ASN A 702 6.67 36.95 17.78
CA ASN A 702 5.56 36.98 18.75
C ASN A 702 5.40 38.29 19.49
N ASP A 703 6.47 39.07 19.63
CA ASP A 703 6.54 40.33 20.38
C ASP A 703 6.31 41.57 19.52
N PHE A 704 5.95 41.44 18.22
CA PHE A 704 5.69 42.59 17.36
C PHE A 704 4.69 43.57 17.97
N THR A 705 4.87 44.86 17.66
CA THR A 705 4.03 45.93 18.15
C THR A 705 3.03 46.44 17.10
N ARG A 706 2.07 47.29 17.51
CA ARG A 706 1.19 47.98 16.57
C ARG A 706 1.99 48.83 15.55
N ALA A 707 3.05 49.49 15.99
CA ALA A 707 3.91 50.30 15.13
C ALA A 707 4.59 49.43 14.05
N ASP A 708 5.05 48.24 14.42
CA ASP A 708 5.61 47.27 13.48
C ASP A 708 4.56 46.83 12.45
N LEU A 709 3.34 46.49 12.89
CA LEU A 709 2.26 46.12 11.99
C LEU A 709 1.96 47.24 10.98
N VAL A 710 1.79 48.49 11.43
CA VAL A 710 1.54 49.63 10.54
C VAL A 710 2.69 49.83 9.56
N ARG A 711 3.93 49.70 10.01
CA ARG A 711 5.12 49.80 9.17
C ARG A 711 5.15 48.74 8.07
N TYR A 712 4.91 47.49 8.40
CA TYR A 712 4.90 46.42 7.42
C TYR A 712 3.73 46.53 6.45
N LEU A 713 2.53 46.87 6.91
CA LEU A 713 1.39 47.15 6.04
C LEU A 713 1.69 48.32 5.06
N GLY A 714 2.47 49.31 5.50
CA GLY A 714 2.94 50.44 4.67
C GLY A 714 3.82 50.01 3.49
N PHE A 715 4.59 48.94 3.62
CA PHE A 715 5.37 48.39 2.49
C PHE A 715 4.50 47.90 1.34
N TYR A 716 3.30 47.43 1.63
CA TYR A 716 2.34 47.12 0.57
C TYR A 716 1.69 48.41 0.04
N SER A 717 1.14 49.27 0.90
CA SER A 717 0.54 50.54 0.54
C SER A 717 0.20 51.38 1.78
N ASP A 718 0.39 52.71 1.73
CA ASP A 718 -0.06 53.63 2.77
C ASP A 718 -1.57 53.51 3.07
N ARG A 719 -2.38 53.17 2.06
CA ARG A 719 -3.83 52.92 2.24
C ARG A 719 -4.12 51.72 3.11
N VAL A 720 -3.27 50.70 3.06
CA VAL A 720 -3.39 49.50 3.91
C VAL A 720 -2.92 49.78 5.31
N ALA A 721 -1.92 50.63 5.46
CA ALA A 721 -1.38 51.06 6.75
C ALA A 721 -2.30 52.04 7.51
N ASP A 722 -3.27 52.67 6.81
CA ASP A 722 -4.29 53.52 7.44
C ASP A 722 -5.35 52.65 8.13
N LEU A 723 -5.21 52.48 9.44
CA LEU A 723 -6.10 51.69 10.27
C LEU A 723 -7.38 52.43 10.72
N SER A 724 -7.78 53.50 10.03
CA SER A 724 -9.03 54.20 10.33
C SER A 724 -10.27 53.38 9.95
N LYS A 725 -11.32 53.45 10.78
CA LYS A 725 -12.58 52.69 10.57
C LYS A 725 -13.36 53.08 9.31
N LYS A 726 -13.02 54.20 8.65
CA LYS A 726 -13.61 54.62 7.39
C LYS A 726 -12.87 54.06 6.17
N ASN A 727 -11.73 53.41 6.39
CA ASN A 727 -10.92 52.88 5.34
C ASN A 727 -11.41 51.46 4.94
N PRO A 728 -11.80 51.19 3.69
CA PRO A 728 -12.22 49.86 3.25
C PRO A 728 -11.15 48.79 3.41
N TRP A 729 -9.87 49.16 3.40
CA TRP A 729 -8.75 48.27 3.63
C TRP A 729 -8.71 47.76 5.07
N PHE A 730 -9.05 48.61 6.03
CA PHE A 730 -9.14 48.20 7.44
C PHE A 730 -10.24 47.16 7.68
N GLU A 731 -11.44 47.38 7.09
CA GLU A 731 -12.53 46.40 7.18
C GLU A 731 -12.15 45.06 6.53
N ALA A 732 -11.47 45.12 5.36
CA ALA A 732 -10.99 43.96 4.66
C ALA A 732 -9.89 43.19 5.44
N LEU A 733 -8.95 43.92 6.13
CA LEU A 733 -7.94 43.30 6.98
C LEU A 733 -8.58 42.50 8.13
N CYS A 734 -9.54 43.13 8.85
CA CYS A 734 -10.24 42.44 9.94
C CYS A 734 -10.99 41.19 9.43
N TYR A 735 -11.72 41.31 8.32
CA TYR A 735 -12.43 40.20 7.72
C TYR A 735 -11.48 39.07 7.26
N SER A 736 -10.38 39.45 6.60
CA SER A 736 -9.37 38.49 6.14
C SER A 736 -8.71 37.73 7.29
N LEU A 737 -8.41 38.40 8.41
CA LEU A 737 -7.86 37.75 9.61
C LEU A 737 -8.86 36.79 10.23
N GLU A 738 -10.13 37.19 10.41
CA GLU A 738 -11.18 36.31 10.96
C GLU A 738 -11.36 35.05 10.11
N THR A 739 -11.47 35.22 8.79
CA THR A 739 -11.63 34.10 7.87
C THR A 739 -10.39 33.25 7.79
N TYR A 740 -9.18 33.83 7.78
CA TYR A 740 -7.92 33.10 7.79
C TYR A 740 -7.76 32.23 9.04
N ILE A 741 -8.04 32.78 10.21
CA ILE A 741 -7.98 32.04 11.48
C ILE A 741 -8.96 30.83 11.45
N ALA A 742 -10.20 31.06 11.04
CA ALA A 742 -11.23 30.03 11.10
C ALA A 742 -11.11 28.98 10.00
N THR A 743 -10.59 29.34 8.82
CA THR A 743 -10.48 28.42 7.68
C THR A 743 -9.14 27.68 7.67
N ARG A 744 -8.04 28.40 7.52
CA ARG A 744 -6.71 27.84 7.30
C ARG A 744 -5.99 27.47 8.60
N LEU A 745 -5.91 28.41 9.57
CA LEU A 745 -5.16 28.17 10.79
C LEU A 745 -5.84 27.12 11.66
N SER A 746 -7.17 27.16 11.81
CA SER A 746 -7.91 26.11 12.51
C SER A 746 -7.76 24.75 11.83
N PHE A 747 -7.66 24.72 10.50
CA PHE A 747 -7.37 23.48 9.77
C PHE A 747 -5.95 22.95 10.10
N TYR A 748 -4.93 23.81 10.16
CA TYR A 748 -3.58 23.40 10.53
C TYR A 748 -3.51 22.88 11.97
N GLU A 749 -4.21 23.52 12.92
CA GLU A 749 -4.29 23.02 14.30
C GLU A 749 -4.92 21.64 14.39
N VAL A 750 -6.04 21.43 13.69
CA VAL A 750 -6.73 20.13 13.65
C VAL A 750 -5.88 19.07 12.95
N ALA A 751 -5.23 19.40 11.84
CA ALA A 751 -4.33 18.48 11.14
C ALA A 751 -3.05 18.20 11.96
N GLY A 752 -2.62 19.14 12.78
CA GLY A 752 -1.47 19.04 13.68
C GLY A 752 -1.60 17.91 14.72
N VAL A 753 -2.82 17.49 15.05
CA VAL A 753 -3.09 16.34 15.93
C VAL A 753 -2.45 15.06 15.36
N ILE A 754 -2.43 14.92 14.03
CA ILE A 754 -1.85 13.74 13.35
C ILE A 754 -0.45 14.02 12.80
N MET A 755 -0.21 15.20 12.23
CA MET A 755 0.96 15.49 11.41
C MET A 755 2.05 16.32 12.10
N LYS A 756 1.83 16.75 13.35
CA LYS A 756 2.76 17.57 14.16
C LYS A 756 3.36 18.76 13.39
N TYR A 757 2.54 19.79 13.14
CA TYR A 757 3.02 21.05 12.56
C TYR A 757 3.54 21.97 13.65
N ASP A 758 4.84 22.01 13.88
CA ASP A 758 5.48 22.80 14.96
C ASP A 758 5.25 24.30 14.84
N PHE A 759 4.85 24.80 13.67
CA PHE A 759 4.61 26.21 13.43
C PHE A 759 3.19 26.69 13.73
N SER A 760 2.19 25.81 13.72
CA SER A 760 0.77 26.20 13.68
C SER A 760 0.36 27.06 14.85
N ASN A 761 0.70 26.65 16.07
CA ASN A 761 0.42 27.41 17.29
C ASN A 761 1.02 28.82 17.29
N ARG A 762 2.27 28.98 16.82
CA ARG A 762 2.92 30.29 16.75
C ARG A 762 2.19 31.20 15.75
N VAL A 763 1.93 30.73 14.56
CA VAL A 763 1.28 31.49 13.49
C VAL A 763 -0.14 31.88 13.90
N LEU A 764 -0.88 30.96 14.53
CA LEU A 764 -2.21 31.23 15.07
C LEU A 764 -2.17 32.34 16.14
N ASN A 765 -1.23 32.27 17.07
CA ASN A 765 -1.09 33.31 18.12
C ASN A 765 -0.70 34.67 17.55
N VAL A 766 0.15 34.73 16.52
CA VAL A 766 0.49 35.97 15.81
C VAL A 766 -0.75 36.54 15.10
N ALA A 767 -1.53 35.71 14.40
CA ALA A 767 -2.77 36.17 13.75
C ALA A 767 -3.82 36.67 14.75
N LEU A 768 -3.99 36.00 15.88
CA LEU A 768 -4.89 36.41 16.96
C LEU A 768 -4.42 37.76 17.56
N LYS A 769 -3.11 37.94 17.74
CA LYS A 769 -2.53 39.20 18.22
C LYS A 769 -2.74 40.36 17.21
N MET A 770 -2.56 40.08 15.91
CA MET A 770 -2.89 41.09 14.86
C MET A 770 -4.36 41.49 14.93
N LEU A 771 -5.26 40.54 15.03
CA LEU A 771 -6.70 40.80 15.12
C LEU A 771 -7.05 41.59 16.39
N ASN A 772 -6.42 41.26 17.51
CA ASN A 772 -6.59 42.02 18.77
C ASN A 772 -6.16 43.49 18.61
N ILE A 773 -4.97 43.72 18.07
CA ILE A 773 -4.46 45.10 17.81
C ILE A 773 -5.43 45.91 16.94
N LEU A 774 -6.05 45.27 15.92
CA LEU A 774 -7.03 45.91 15.06
C LEU A 774 -8.38 46.17 15.74
N ARG A 775 -8.74 45.37 16.76
CA ARG A 775 -10.01 45.47 17.47
C ARG A 775 -9.96 46.35 18.73
N ASP A 776 -8.78 46.50 19.36
CA ASP A 776 -8.60 47.30 20.59
C ASP A 776 -8.86 48.82 20.38
N ASP A 777 -8.98 49.27 19.14
CA ASP A 777 -9.47 50.59 18.80
C ASP A 777 -11.01 50.73 18.77
N ARG A 778 -11.74 49.74 19.28
CA ARG A 778 -13.19 49.81 19.48
C ARG A 778 -13.48 50.24 20.89
#